data_350efc39474dcd62513007ca801b1619
#
_entry.id   350efc39474dcd62513007ca801b1619
#
_cell.length_a   1.000
_cell.length_b   1.000
_cell.length_c   1.000
_cell.angle_alpha   90.00
_cell.angle_beta   90.00
_cell.angle_gamma   90.00
#
_symmetry.space_group_name_H-M   'P 1'
#
loop_
_entity.id
_entity.type
_entity.pdbx_description
1 polymer ?
#
loop_
_entity_poly.entity_id
_entity_poly.type
_entity_poly.pdbx_seq_one_letter_code
_entity_poly.pdbx_strand_id
1 'polypeptide(L)'
;MGRKTMPRKTLEPHMWNLENLFKSIYDVPVYQRPYSWDIEQVNVLLLDIEEAYRSEDKEEGYYTGNIIIYDKNDKINGTIIKYDIIDGQQRMATFSLLLLAVYSLALGVGVSENDLTLNAVKSCLWKIVNREYQRELSVVSLNSIEKKCFHDLFCAAYDQPKGLLEYCSRYQYTSRFEERVRNNFVHICQYLKHHIMDTNETEILDYADFILQHVQFIVIEANCKENKVFSMFESINSKGKKLEEIDLIKTYIFSKLDESSYATYLDKWGQLIIKTNDNLYDYLYNYIKAFLCFYRQNITIDNFKTISTRDLLPYYQVGSEREAFKRLLDDLYDKVDFYNMLSSTEAAYALVKNNKFRFFFKVFTEVSYKHPKALFLRTLIEYKERKLSKEDVIAIVSETIGFMIKFLTVSGRSSKDAITMFSGIMTDIYANDRVVKDTVVNAIAAEYLRQGITAEKLKADIHSIDAFEQNRKLTVALLALYESTTTDHGRTKISYDQAYTLLDSFSDTFSLDHLLVQTPKADNAQYKYYRNEEKDILVLKEGHDFPDNIVVDGMDYDTFTRTILNKIGNLRIWYKDKNAGRQNAAIALRDYNVFDTYAAMQKRSRDLAKQLFDVCLPQPAVDMANMQKTARRKQEASLPKMDKLIEFNIVKPGDRLYITLGSINQQDSLATLVDEKYVLYQNKKMTLNEWGCKVTGWKSIRIYAWIAKEGEIETLQEKRLSYVQEHNEAVRE
;
A
#
# COMPACT_ATOMS: atom_id res chain seq x y z
N MET A 1 -46.72 30.62 -33.56
CA MET A 1 -45.76 29.57 -33.95
C MET A 1 -44.60 29.56 -32.94
N GLY A 2 -44.67 28.62 -31.96
CA GLY A 2 -43.59 28.46 -30.96
C GLY A 2 -42.38 27.82 -31.62
N ARG A 3 -41.23 28.48 -31.55
CA ARG A 3 -39.94 27.84 -31.91
C ARG A 3 -39.73 26.65 -31.00
N LYS A 4 -39.82 25.41 -31.53
CA LYS A 4 -39.31 24.21 -30.89
C LYS A 4 -37.79 24.40 -30.74
N THR A 5 -37.34 24.67 -29.54
CA THR A 5 -35.93 24.57 -29.19
C THR A 5 -35.53 23.12 -29.36
N MET A 6 -34.61 22.82 -30.30
CA MET A 6 -34.01 21.51 -30.39
C MET A 6 -33.38 21.13 -29.05
N PRO A 7 -33.48 19.86 -28.61
CA PRO A 7 -32.79 19.44 -27.39
C PRO A 7 -31.30 19.70 -27.59
N ARG A 8 -30.66 20.46 -26.67
CA ARG A 8 -29.20 20.66 -26.65
C ARG A 8 -28.55 19.26 -26.60
N LYS A 9 -27.59 19.04 -27.51
CA LYS A 9 -26.77 17.80 -27.46
C LYS A 9 -26.06 17.76 -26.11
N THR A 10 -26.02 16.59 -25.51
CA THR A 10 -25.40 16.38 -24.18
C THR A 10 -23.88 16.55 -24.27
N LEU A 11 -23.27 16.33 -25.44
CA LEU A 11 -21.85 16.41 -25.73
C LEU A 11 -21.65 17.09 -27.08
N GLU A 12 -20.79 18.10 -27.13
CA GLU A 12 -20.40 18.80 -28.36
C GLU A 12 -18.87 18.73 -28.53
N PRO A 13 -18.37 17.99 -29.54
CA PRO A 13 -16.94 17.90 -29.82
C PRO A 13 -16.48 19.07 -30.70
N HIS A 14 -15.33 19.65 -30.38
CA HIS A 14 -14.65 20.70 -31.12
C HIS A 14 -13.17 20.33 -31.31
N MET A 15 -12.58 20.67 -32.46
CA MET A 15 -11.15 20.55 -32.66
C MET A 15 -10.49 21.87 -32.25
N TRP A 16 -9.61 21.83 -31.26
CA TRP A 16 -8.84 22.99 -30.81
C TRP A 16 -7.35 22.70 -30.85
N ASN A 17 -6.56 23.69 -31.29
CA ASN A 17 -5.11 23.66 -31.08
C ASN A 17 -4.77 24.10 -29.65
N LEU A 18 -3.50 23.96 -29.30
CA LEU A 18 -3.03 24.26 -27.95
C LEU A 18 -3.30 25.74 -27.58
N GLU A 19 -3.05 26.69 -28.49
CA GLU A 19 -3.30 28.11 -28.27
C GLU A 19 -4.76 28.35 -27.93
N ASN A 20 -5.70 27.80 -28.70
CA ASN A 20 -7.13 27.96 -28.47
C ASN A 20 -7.58 27.32 -27.15
N LEU A 21 -6.99 26.15 -26.83
CA LEU A 21 -7.28 25.49 -25.57
C LEU A 21 -6.91 26.40 -24.39
N PHE A 22 -5.73 26.99 -24.41
CA PHE A 22 -5.26 27.84 -23.32
C PHE A 22 -5.79 29.30 -23.35
N LYS A 23 -6.80 29.63 -24.17
CA LYS A 23 -7.53 30.93 -24.09
C LYS A 23 -8.44 31.02 -22.87
N SER A 24 -8.87 29.89 -22.32
CA SER A 24 -9.76 29.80 -21.18
C SER A 24 -8.99 29.46 -19.88
N ILE A 25 -9.68 29.59 -18.74
CA ILE A 25 -9.17 29.16 -17.44
C ILE A 25 -9.85 27.85 -17.06
N TYR A 26 -9.10 26.95 -16.41
CA TYR A 26 -9.55 25.62 -16.08
C TYR A 26 -9.37 25.35 -14.60
N ASP A 27 -10.45 24.92 -13.93
CA ASP A 27 -10.38 24.34 -12.61
C ASP A 27 -10.27 22.81 -12.73
N VAL A 28 -9.39 22.22 -11.97
CA VAL A 28 -9.37 20.78 -11.75
C VAL A 28 -10.26 20.48 -10.56
N PRO A 29 -11.45 19.85 -10.75
CA PRO A 29 -12.38 19.60 -9.67
C PRO A 29 -11.74 18.78 -8.54
N VAL A 30 -12.27 18.97 -7.34
CA VAL A 30 -11.74 18.37 -6.09
C VAL A 30 -11.70 16.86 -6.09
N TYR A 31 -12.58 16.22 -6.84
CA TYR A 31 -12.63 14.76 -6.97
C TYR A 31 -11.58 14.19 -7.93
N GLN A 32 -10.90 15.02 -8.70
CA GLN A 32 -9.81 14.61 -9.57
C GLN A 32 -8.57 14.24 -8.74
N ARG A 33 -7.75 13.33 -9.29
CA ARG A 33 -6.47 12.99 -8.67
C ARG A 33 -5.46 14.11 -8.85
N PRO A 34 -4.44 14.18 -7.97
CA PRO A 34 -3.29 15.04 -8.15
C PRO A 34 -2.56 14.80 -9.48
N TYR A 35 -1.72 15.75 -9.89
CA TYR A 35 -0.80 15.53 -11.00
C TYR A 35 0.10 14.32 -10.71
N SER A 36 0.02 13.30 -11.56
CA SER A 36 0.58 11.97 -11.29
C SER A 36 1.40 11.38 -12.44
N TRP A 37 1.66 12.16 -13.50
CA TRP A 37 2.56 11.74 -14.55
C TRP A 37 4.01 11.78 -14.07
N ASP A 38 4.72 10.69 -14.27
CA ASP A 38 6.15 10.58 -14.03
C ASP A 38 6.93 10.89 -15.32
N ILE A 39 8.24 10.96 -15.22
CA ILE A 39 9.14 11.27 -16.35
C ILE A 39 8.87 10.38 -17.56
N GLU A 40 8.50 9.11 -17.36
CA GLU A 40 8.21 8.18 -18.46
C GLU A 40 7.04 8.64 -19.33
N GLN A 41 5.91 9.05 -18.72
CA GLN A 41 4.75 9.53 -19.47
C GLN A 41 5.03 10.88 -20.14
N VAL A 42 5.76 11.77 -19.44
CA VAL A 42 6.19 13.06 -20.00
C VAL A 42 7.09 12.83 -21.21
N ASN A 43 8.04 11.91 -21.10
CA ASN A 43 8.98 11.60 -22.19
C ASN A 43 8.29 11.05 -23.43
N VAL A 44 7.29 10.16 -23.26
CA VAL A 44 6.47 9.67 -24.39
C VAL A 44 5.79 10.85 -25.11
N LEU A 45 5.17 11.76 -24.36
CA LEU A 45 4.52 12.93 -24.96
C LEU A 45 5.53 13.82 -25.72
N LEU A 46 6.72 14.05 -25.15
CA LEU A 46 7.76 14.88 -25.79
C LEU A 46 8.28 14.25 -27.09
N LEU A 47 8.50 12.94 -27.08
CA LEU A 47 8.94 12.19 -28.26
C LEU A 47 7.89 12.24 -29.37
N ASP A 48 6.62 12.01 -29.05
CA ASP A 48 5.54 12.05 -30.02
C ASP A 48 5.41 13.45 -30.66
N ILE A 49 5.54 14.51 -29.85
CA ILE A 49 5.51 15.90 -30.38
C ILE A 49 6.75 16.20 -31.24
N GLU A 50 7.93 15.74 -30.81
CA GLU A 50 9.17 15.94 -31.60
C GLU A 50 9.09 15.20 -32.94
N GLU A 51 8.60 13.96 -32.95
CA GLU A 51 8.41 13.20 -34.18
C GLU A 51 7.50 13.94 -35.17
N ALA A 52 6.38 14.47 -34.68
CA ALA A 52 5.48 15.30 -35.51
C ALA A 52 6.13 16.62 -35.96
N TYR A 53 6.89 17.28 -35.08
CA TYR A 53 7.62 18.52 -35.42
C TYR A 53 8.68 18.30 -36.52
N ARG A 54 9.36 17.16 -36.48
CA ARG A 54 10.41 16.82 -37.48
C ARG A 54 9.88 16.13 -38.73
N SER A 55 8.57 15.84 -38.78
CA SER A 55 7.91 15.28 -39.96
C SER A 55 8.03 16.20 -41.17
N GLU A 56 8.08 15.63 -42.38
CA GLU A 56 8.02 16.37 -43.64
C GLU A 56 6.69 17.09 -43.83
N ASP A 57 5.60 16.56 -43.27
CA ASP A 57 4.26 17.16 -43.30
C ASP A 57 3.87 17.66 -41.89
N LYS A 58 4.45 18.79 -41.55
CA LYS A 58 4.15 19.46 -40.23
C LYS A 58 2.70 19.95 -40.15
N GLU A 59 2.01 20.13 -41.27
CA GLU A 59 0.62 20.60 -41.34
C GLU A 59 -0.38 19.54 -40.82
N GLU A 60 -0.04 18.24 -40.90
CA GLU A 60 -0.84 17.18 -40.26
C GLU A 60 -0.96 17.37 -38.78
N GLY A 61 0.05 17.96 -38.13
CA GLY A 61 0.09 18.22 -36.72
C GLY A 61 0.13 16.95 -35.86
N TYR A 62 -0.06 17.12 -34.56
CA TYR A 62 -0.09 16.03 -33.59
C TYR A 62 -1.40 16.01 -32.82
N TYR A 63 -2.14 14.91 -32.92
CA TYR A 63 -3.35 14.70 -32.16
C TYR A 63 -3.04 14.05 -30.81
N THR A 64 -3.23 14.81 -29.73
CA THR A 64 -2.86 14.37 -28.38
C THR A 64 -4.00 13.73 -27.58
N GLY A 65 -5.20 13.61 -28.15
CA GLY A 65 -6.35 12.95 -27.53
C GLY A 65 -7.47 13.88 -27.08
N ASN A 66 -8.43 13.36 -26.34
CA ASN A 66 -9.64 14.06 -25.93
C ASN A 66 -9.41 14.86 -24.65
N ILE A 67 -10.03 16.03 -24.55
CA ILE A 67 -10.22 16.80 -23.31
C ILE A 67 -11.72 17.00 -23.10
N ILE A 68 -12.21 16.70 -21.92
CA ILE A 68 -13.61 16.87 -21.58
C ILE A 68 -13.74 17.96 -20.55
N ILE A 69 -14.56 18.96 -20.86
CA ILE A 69 -14.76 20.16 -20.05
C ILE A 69 -16.24 20.35 -19.74
N TYR A 70 -16.50 21.06 -18.64
CA TYR A 70 -17.83 21.45 -18.23
C TYR A 70 -17.88 22.97 -17.98
N ASP A 71 -18.80 23.66 -18.66
CA ASP A 71 -19.01 25.09 -18.49
C ASP A 71 -19.93 25.35 -17.28
N LYS A 72 -19.40 26.00 -16.24
CA LYS A 72 -20.18 26.46 -15.08
C LYS A 72 -20.95 27.72 -15.34
N ASN A 73 -20.87 28.28 -16.54
CA ASN A 73 -21.32 29.64 -16.88
C ASN A 73 -20.65 30.74 -16.03
N ASP A 74 -19.44 30.48 -15.58
CA ASP A 74 -18.60 31.44 -14.87
C ASP A 74 -17.67 32.15 -15.85
N LYS A 75 -17.70 33.49 -15.86
CA LYS A 75 -16.88 34.29 -16.76
C LYS A 75 -16.11 35.33 -15.98
N ILE A 76 -14.82 35.30 -16.08
CA ILE A 76 -13.96 36.32 -15.51
C ILE A 76 -13.96 37.52 -16.46
N ASN A 77 -14.30 38.72 -15.94
CA ASN A 77 -14.42 39.98 -16.69
C ASN A 77 -15.36 39.89 -17.90
N GLY A 78 -16.33 38.98 -17.91
CA GLY A 78 -17.30 38.82 -18.98
C GLY A 78 -16.77 38.20 -20.27
N THR A 79 -15.47 37.91 -20.39
CA THR A 79 -14.83 37.44 -21.63
C THR A 79 -14.09 36.10 -21.48
N ILE A 80 -13.39 35.89 -20.37
CA ILE A 80 -12.63 34.65 -20.16
C ILE A 80 -13.55 33.60 -19.54
N ILE A 81 -13.78 32.50 -20.25
CA ILE A 81 -14.65 31.42 -19.78
C ILE A 81 -13.83 30.53 -18.82
N LYS A 82 -14.47 30.13 -17.73
CA LYS A 82 -13.91 29.24 -16.74
C LYS A 82 -14.60 27.87 -16.83
N TYR A 83 -13.83 26.85 -17.10
CA TYR A 83 -14.29 25.46 -17.22
C TYR A 83 -13.82 24.59 -16.08
N ASP A 84 -14.59 23.57 -15.72
CA ASP A 84 -14.07 22.39 -15.00
C ASP A 84 -13.53 21.35 -15.98
N ILE A 85 -12.36 20.81 -15.72
CA ILE A 85 -11.83 19.69 -16.49
C ILE A 85 -12.41 18.38 -15.95
N ILE A 86 -13.12 17.64 -16.80
CA ILE A 86 -13.68 16.33 -16.46
C ILE A 86 -12.67 15.21 -16.81
N ASP A 87 -11.95 15.37 -17.92
CA ASP A 87 -10.86 14.47 -18.33
C ASP A 87 -9.78 15.24 -19.10
N GLY A 88 -8.54 14.75 -19.04
CA GLY A 88 -7.39 15.36 -19.72
C GLY A 88 -6.51 16.27 -18.84
N GLN A 89 -6.80 16.40 -17.54
CA GLN A 89 -6.06 17.27 -16.62
C GLN A 89 -4.55 17.02 -16.58
N GLN A 90 -4.10 15.75 -16.63
CA GLN A 90 -2.68 15.40 -16.58
C GLN A 90 -1.93 15.97 -17.81
N ARG A 91 -2.54 15.83 -18.99
CA ARG A 91 -2.01 16.39 -20.24
C ARG A 91 -1.96 17.91 -20.17
N MET A 92 -3.04 18.57 -19.76
CA MET A 92 -3.06 20.02 -19.65
C MET A 92 -2.03 20.56 -18.65
N ALA A 93 -1.85 19.90 -17.50
CA ALA A 93 -0.80 20.25 -16.56
C ALA A 93 0.60 20.10 -17.17
N THR A 94 0.84 19.01 -17.91
CA THR A 94 2.13 18.77 -18.59
C THR A 94 2.38 19.80 -19.69
N PHE A 95 1.37 20.15 -20.49
CA PHE A 95 1.50 21.24 -21.47
C PHE A 95 1.76 22.60 -20.84
N SER A 96 1.19 22.86 -19.67
CA SER A 96 1.52 24.07 -18.91
C SER A 96 3.00 24.10 -18.52
N LEU A 97 3.56 22.96 -18.07
CA LEU A 97 4.99 22.85 -17.75
C LEU A 97 5.87 22.96 -19.02
N LEU A 98 5.42 22.39 -20.16
CA LEU A 98 6.13 22.49 -21.44
C LEU A 98 6.19 23.95 -21.93
N LEU A 99 5.06 24.65 -21.94
CA LEU A 99 5.01 26.07 -22.30
C LEU A 99 5.89 26.93 -21.39
N LEU A 100 5.89 26.62 -20.08
CA LEU A 100 6.74 27.29 -19.08
C LEU A 100 8.23 27.07 -19.37
N ALA A 101 8.62 25.83 -19.73
CA ALA A 101 10.00 25.51 -20.11
C ALA A 101 10.41 26.23 -21.38
N VAL A 102 9.56 26.23 -22.42
CA VAL A 102 9.79 26.99 -23.66
C VAL A 102 9.99 28.49 -23.35
N TYR A 103 9.11 29.10 -22.57
CA TYR A 103 9.21 30.50 -22.16
C TYR A 103 10.53 30.82 -21.44
N SER A 104 10.87 30.01 -20.45
CA SER A 104 12.08 30.18 -19.66
C SER A 104 13.36 30.02 -20.49
N LEU A 105 13.40 29.01 -21.37
CA LEU A 105 14.56 28.71 -22.21
C LEU A 105 14.75 29.77 -23.30
N ALA A 106 13.69 30.20 -23.98
CA ALA A 106 13.75 31.24 -25.00
C ALA A 106 14.31 32.55 -24.44
N LEU A 107 13.85 32.98 -23.27
CA LEU A 107 14.41 34.16 -22.61
C LEU A 107 15.85 33.93 -22.15
N GLY A 108 16.19 32.69 -21.76
CA GLY A 108 17.55 32.30 -21.35
C GLY A 108 18.60 32.49 -22.45
N VAL A 109 18.23 32.22 -23.69
CA VAL A 109 19.11 32.40 -24.89
C VAL A 109 19.01 33.80 -25.49
N GLY A 110 18.29 34.72 -24.86
CA GLY A 110 18.25 36.14 -25.22
C GLY A 110 17.14 36.53 -26.21
N VAL A 111 16.12 35.67 -26.44
CA VAL A 111 14.92 36.06 -27.19
C VAL A 111 14.25 37.25 -26.50
N SER A 112 13.76 38.18 -27.30
CA SER A 112 13.06 39.37 -26.77
C SER A 112 11.72 38.98 -26.14
N GLU A 113 11.37 39.59 -25.02
CA GLU A 113 10.02 39.47 -24.44
C GLU A 113 8.90 39.97 -25.37
N ASN A 114 9.26 40.80 -26.34
CA ASN A 114 8.31 41.36 -27.34
C ASN A 114 8.19 40.47 -28.60
N ASP A 115 8.87 39.33 -28.65
CA ASP A 115 8.69 38.36 -29.72
C ASP A 115 7.23 37.89 -29.80
N LEU A 116 6.69 37.75 -31.03
CA LEU A 116 5.27 37.41 -31.21
C LEU A 116 4.92 36.03 -30.72
N THR A 117 5.76 35.05 -31.05
CA THR A 117 5.55 33.66 -30.61
C THR A 117 5.69 33.53 -29.09
N LEU A 118 6.71 34.20 -28.52
CA LEU A 118 6.90 34.20 -27.08
C LEU A 118 5.78 34.91 -26.33
N ASN A 119 5.21 35.95 -26.88
CA ASN A 119 4.02 36.61 -26.34
C ASN A 119 2.77 35.71 -26.41
N ALA A 120 2.60 34.92 -27.47
CA ALA A 120 1.54 33.92 -27.55
C ALA A 120 1.71 32.85 -26.42
N VAL A 121 2.93 32.31 -26.23
CA VAL A 121 3.25 31.40 -25.11
C VAL A 121 2.93 32.08 -23.78
N LYS A 122 3.37 33.32 -23.55
CA LYS A 122 3.10 34.08 -22.32
C LYS A 122 1.61 34.22 -22.07
N SER A 123 0.80 34.48 -23.10
CA SER A 123 -0.65 34.63 -22.99
C SER A 123 -1.38 33.33 -22.65
N CYS A 124 -0.79 32.17 -23.00
CA CYS A 124 -1.26 30.86 -22.58
C CYS A 124 -1.01 30.58 -21.09
N LEU A 125 0.10 31.11 -20.55
CA LEU A 125 0.53 30.85 -19.18
C LEU A 125 -0.11 31.81 -18.15
N TRP A 126 -0.26 33.08 -18.49
CA TRP A 126 -0.80 34.11 -17.58
C TRP A 126 -1.93 34.89 -18.25
N LYS A 127 -2.99 35.18 -17.49
CA LYS A 127 -4.14 35.95 -17.96
C LYS A 127 -4.11 37.36 -17.42
N ILE A 128 -4.60 38.32 -18.24
CA ILE A 128 -4.79 39.70 -17.80
C ILE A 128 -6.20 39.82 -17.25
N VAL A 129 -6.31 40.11 -15.96
CA VAL A 129 -7.57 40.32 -15.27
C VAL A 129 -7.54 41.75 -14.69
N ASN A 130 -8.59 42.59 -14.96
CA ASN A 130 -8.71 43.96 -14.45
C ASN A 130 -7.53 44.89 -14.79
N ARG A 131 -6.91 44.74 -15.96
CA ARG A 131 -5.72 45.49 -16.43
C ARG A 131 -4.42 45.20 -15.62
N GLU A 132 -4.45 44.26 -14.71
CA GLU A 132 -3.29 43.70 -14.02
C GLU A 132 -3.05 42.30 -14.51
N TYR A 133 -1.77 41.90 -14.64
CA TYR A 133 -1.44 40.51 -14.84
C TYR A 133 -1.78 39.77 -13.54
N GLN A 134 -2.99 39.22 -13.44
CA GLN A 134 -3.25 38.23 -12.42
C GLN A 134 -2.57 36.95 -12.86
N ARG A 135 -1.72 36.43 -11.97
CA ARG A 135 -0.94 35.21 -12.15
C ARG A 135 -1.84 33.98 -11.95
N GLU A 136 -2.99 33.98 -12.65
CA GLU A 136 -3.88 32.84 -12.62
C GLU A 136 -3.46 31.86 -13.71
N LEU A 137 -3.07 30.66 -13.28
CA LEU A 137 -2.77 29.55 -14.16
C LEU A 137 -3.98 29.22 -15.02
N SER A 138 -3.75 28.89 -16.28
CA SER A 138 -4.79 28.35 -17.16
C SER A 138 -5.29 26.98 -16.69
N VAL A 139 -4.53 26.29 -15.84
CA VAL A 139 -4.93 25.03 -15.16
C VAL A 139 -4.74 25.20 -13.67
N VAL A 140 -5.84 25.31 -12.92
CA VAL A 140 -5.82 25.52 -11.47
C VAL A 140 -6.44 24.33 -10.77
N SER A 141 -5.67 23.65 -9.92
CA SER A 141 -6.23 22.67 -8.99
C SER A 141 -6.93 23.35 -7.82
N LEU A 142 -8.09 22.84 -7.40
CA LEU A 142 -8.76 23.30 -6.18
C LEU A 142 -8.09 22.76 -4.90
N ASN A 143 -7.16 21.82 -5.01
CA ASN A 143 -6.33 21.38 -3.90
C ASN A 143 -5.34 22.49 -3.55
N SER A 144 -5.37 22.99 -2.31
CA SER A 144 -4.57 24.12 -1.85
C SER A 144 -3.06 23.90 -2.02
N ILE A 145 -2.59 22.66 -1.89
CA ILE A 145 -1.17 22.29 -1.97
C ILE A 145 -0.70 22.26 -3.41
N GLU A 146 -1.48 21.63 -4.30
CA GLU A 146 -1.17 21.62 -5.73
C GLU A 146 -1.22 23.01 -6.32
N LYS A 147 -2.26 23.76 -5.98
CA LYS A 147 -2.41 25.17 -6.38
C LYS A 147 -1.20 25.99 -5.95
N LYS A 148 -0.74 25.82 -4.72
CA LYS A 148 0.44 26.52 -4.20
C LYS A 148 1.69 26.13 -4.96
N CYS A 149 1.95 24.84 -5.18
CA CYS A 149 3.13 24.35 -5.88
C CYS A 149 3.23 24.90 -7.31
N PHE A 150 2.15 24.79 -8.08
CA PHE A 150 2.08 25.37 -9.43
C PHE A 150 2.20 26.91 -9.38
N HIS A 151 1.47 27.56 -8.48
CA HIS A 151 1.53 29.00 -8.30
C HIS A 151 2.95 29.49 -8.03
N ASP A 152 3.66 28.87 -7.08
CA ASP A 152 5.02 29.26 -6.71
C ASP A 152 6.00 29.07 -7.88
N LEU A 153 5.89 27.97 -8.63
CA LEU A 153 6.71 27.72 -9.82
C LEU A 153 6.47 28.77 -10.90
N PHE A 154 5.20 29.10 -11.18
CA PHE A 154 4.83 30.08 -12.22
C PHE A 154 5.11 31.51 -11.80
N CYS A 155 5.03 31.83 -10.51
CA CYS A 155 5.49 33.12 -9.99
C CYS A 155 7.00 33.28 -10.12
N ALA A 156 7.76 32.24 -9.75
CA ALA A 156 9.20 32.24 -9.93
C ALA A 156 9.62 32.40 -11.40
N ALA A 157 8.88 31.76 -12.31
CA ALA A 157 9.09 31.90 -13.75
C ALA A 157 8.77 33.32 -14.28
N TYR A 158 7.76 33.96 -13.72
CA TYR A 158 7.42 35.33 -14.10
C TYR A 158 8.46 36.34 -13.59
N ASP A 159 8.91 36.18 -12.36
CA ASP A 159 9.83 37.11 -11.69
C ASP A 159 11.30 36.93 -12.17
N GLN A 160 11.70 35.69 -12.41
CA GLN A 160 13.08 35.33 -12.79
C GLN A 160 13.11 34.19 -13.83
N PRO A 161 12.59 34.40 -15.04
CA PRO A 161 12.46 33.33 -16.03
C PRO A 161 13.79 32.66 -16.40
N LYS A 162 14.86 33.43 -16.51
CA LYS A 162 16.21 32.95 -16.88
C LYS A 162 16.85 32.06 -15.82
N GLY A 163 16.48 32.21 -14.54
CA GLY A 163 17.02 31.46 -13.40
C GLY A 163 16.15 30.29 -12.95
N LEU A 164 15.05 29.99 -13.64
CA LEU A 164 14.05 29.05 -13.16
C LEU A 164 14.58 27.61 -13.01
N LEU A 165 15.42 27.16 -13.93
CA LEU A 165 16.02 25.82 -13.87
C LEU A 165 16.94 25.68 -12.66
N GLU A 166 17.72 26.72 -12.35
CA GLU A 166 18.59 26.76 -11.17
C GLU A 166 17.76 26.85 -9.88
N TYR A 167 16.69 27.63 -9.88
CA TYR A 167 15.73 27.69 -8.77
C TYR A 167 15.14 26.31 -8.47
N CYS A 168 14.70 25.56 -9.48
CA CYS A 168 14.16 24.20 -9.32
C CYS A 168 15.19 23.21 -8.79
N SER A 169 16.45 23.30 -9.21
CA SER A 169 17.52 22.38 -8.77
C SER A 169 17.95 22.58 -7.32
N ARG A 170 17.73 23.77 -6.76
CA ARG A 170 18.10 24.11 -5.37
C ARG A 170 16.94 23.99 -4.38
N TYR A 171 15.72 23.77 -4.86
CA TYR A 171 14.53 23.75 -4.01
C TYR A 171 14.43 22.46 -3.19
N GLN A 172 14.17 22.60 -1.88
CA GLN A 172 13.86 21.46 -1.02
C GLN A 172 12.36 21.14 -1.10
N TYR A 173 12.05 19.92 -1.51
CA TYR A 173 10.68 19.45 -1.65
C TYR A 173 10.06 19.18 -0.29
N THR A 174 8.80 19.55 -0.12
CA THR A 174 8.00 19.25 1.08
C THR A 174 7.06 18.07 0.85
N SER A 175 6.85 17.68 -0.41
CA SER A 175 6.00 16.56 -0.79
C SER A 175 6.49 15.89 -2.07
N ARG A 176 6.14 14.61 -2.28
CA ARG A 176 6.38 13.90 -3.55
C ARG A 176 5.68 14.56 -4.74
N PHE A 177 4.56 15.22 -4.50
CA PHE A 177 3.87 15.97 -5.53
C PHE A 177 4.72 17.13 -6.04
N GLU A 178 5.28 17.94 -5.14
CA GLU A 178 6.18 19.06 -5.50
C GLU A 178 7.44 18.54 -6.22
N GLU A 179 8.01 17.46 -5.70
CA GLU A 179 9.14 16.78 -6.32
C GLU A 179 8.82 16.36 -7.77
N ARG A 180 7.67 15.73 -8.00
CA ARG A 180 7.24 15.28 -9.33
C ARG A 180 7.04 16.43 -10.31
N VAL A 181 6.33 17.48 -9.91
CA VAL A 181 6.09 18.67 -10.75
C VAL A 181 7.42 19.28 -11.19
N ARG A 182 8.34 19.47 -10.27
CA ARG A 182 9.65 20.08 -10.54
C ARG A 182 10.58 19.19 -11.33
N ASN A 183 10.62 17.89 -11.03
CA ASN A 183 11.41 16.92 -11.78
C ASN A 183 10.94 16.84 -13.24
N ASN A 184 9.63 16.84 -13.47
CA ASN A 184 9.08 16.88 -14.82
C ASN A 184 9.43 18.19 -15.54
N PHE A 185 9.33 19.33 -14.86
CA PHE A 185 9.76 20.61 -15.44
C PHE A 185 11.25 20.60 -15.81
N VAL A 186 12.11 20.15 -14.90
CA VAL A 186 13.58 20.04 -15.15
C VAL A 186 13.85 19.10 -16.31
N HIS A 187 13.18 17.94 -16.34
CA HIS A 187 13.31 16.97 -17.43
C HIS A 187 12.88 17.57 -18.78
N ILE A 188 11.75 18.28 -18.84
CA ILE A 188 11.30 18.98 -20.04
C ILE A 188 12.34 19.99 -20.52
N CYS A 189 12.89 20.79 -19.61
CA CYS A 189 13.94 21.77 -19.97
C CYS A 189 15.20 21.09 -20.51
N GLN A 190 15.63 19.98 -19.92
CA GLN A 190 16.77 19.21 -20.40
C GLN A 190 16.50 18.59 -21.75
N TYR A 191 15.32 18.00 -21.94
CA TYR A 191 14.89 17.44 -23.21
C TYR A 191 14.93 18.48 -24.33
N LEU A 192 14.30 19.64 -24.13
CA LEU A 192 14.28 20.73 -25.12
C LEU A 192 15.69 21.23 -25.46
N LYS A 193 16.59 21.35 -24.49
CA LYS A 193 17.99 21.74 -24.74
C LYS A 193 18.71 20.75 -25.61
N HIS A 194 18.54 19.45 -25.37
CA HIS A 194 19.27 18.39 -26.07
C HIS A 194 18.66 17.99 -27.41
N HIS A 195 17.35 18.11 -27.56
CA HIS A 195 16.65 17.62 -28.74
C HIS A 195 16.20 18.74 -29.68
N ILE A 196 15.86 19.92 -29.15
CA ILE A 196 15.34 21.03 -29.97
C ILE A 196 16.40 22.12 -30.18
N MET A 197 17.17 22.45 -29.13
CA MET A 197 18.11 23.59 -29.14
C MET A 197 19.57 23.17 -29.36
N ASP A 198 19.86 21.87 -29.59
CA ASP A 198 21.24 21.35 -29.65
C ASP A 198 22.07 21.98 -30.75
N THR A 199 21.51 22.19 -31.94
CA THR A 199 22.18 22.77 -33.11
C THR A 199 21.87 24.25 -33.32
N ASN A 200 20.73 24.73 -32.86
CA ASN A 200 20.26 26.09 -33.02
C ASN A 200 19.38 26.51 -31.81
N GLU A 201 19.94 27.38 -30.96
CA GLU A 201 19.22 27.84 -29.76
C GLU A 201 17.90 28.58 -30.07
N THR A 202 17.77 29.19 -31.26
CA THR A 202 16.55 29.89 -31.68
C THR A 202 15.46 28.95 -32.23
N GLU A 203 15.77 27.69 -32.51
CA GLU A 203 14.79 26.68 -32.95
C GLU A 203 13.65 26.48 -31.91
N ILE A 204 13.87 26.88 -30.68
CA ILE A 204 12.85 26.87 -29.63
C ILE A 204 11.62 27.70 -29.99
N LEU A 205 11.75 28.78 -30.81
CA LEU A 205 10.62 29.59 -31.26
C LEU A 205 9.81 28.87 -32.35
N ASP A 206 10.47 28.22 -33.30
CA ASP A 206 9.81 27.43 -34.35
C ASP A 206 9.07 26.23 -33.73
N TYR A 207 9.70 25.60 -32.72
CA TYR A 207 9.04 24.56 -31.95
C TYR A 207 7.86 25.10 -31.14
N ALA A 208 7.98 26.30 -30.53
CA ALA A 208 6.90 26.96 -29.82
C ALA A 208 5.70 27.24 -30.74
N ASP A 209 5.94 27.77 -31.94
CA ASP A 209 4.89 28.01 -32.92
C ASP A 209 4.21 26.70 -33.33
N PHE A 210 5.01 25.65 -33.61
CA PHE A 210 4.47 24.33 -33.93
C PHE A 210 3.56 23.79 -32.80
N ILE A 211 3.99 23.80 -31.55
CA ILE A 211 3.16 23.28 -30.44
C ILE A 211 1.90 24.09 -30.22
N LEU A 212 1.94 25.40 -30.44
CA LEU A 212 0.75 26.26 -30.32
C LEU A 212 -0.29 26.00 -31.40
N GLN A 213 0.17 25.84 -32.67
CA GLN A 213 -0.71 25.80 -33.83
C GLN A 213 -1.06 24.38 -34.29
N HIS A 214 -0.13 23.41 -34.17
CA HIS A 214 -0.27 22.10 -34.77
C HIS A 214 -0.50 20.96 -33.73
N VAL A 215 -0.37 21.22 -32.43
CA VAL A 215 -0.81 20.26 -31.40
C VAL A 215 -2.31 20.41 -31.19
N GLN A 216 -3.06 19.36 -31.51
CA GLN A 216 -4.51 19.37 -31.59
C GLN A 216 -5.19 18.48 -30.55
N PHE A 217 -6.38 18.89 -30.11
CA PHE A 217 -7.23 18.20 -29.15
C PHE A 217 -8.66 18.10 -29.67
N ILE A 218 -9.34 17.00 -29.42
CA ILE A 218 -10.80 16.98 -29.46
C ILE A 218 -11.31 17.41 -28.08
N VAL A 219 -11.81 18.63 -28.02
CA VAL A 219 -12.44 19.16 -26.80
C VAL A 219 -13.91 18.83 -26.85
N ILE A 220 -14.39 18.13 -25.82
CA ILE A 220 -15.78 17.72 -25.67
C ILE A 220 -16.41 18.54 -24.55
N GLU A 221 -17.32 19.44 -24.90
CA GLU A 221 -18.06 20.20 -23.91
C GLU A 221 -19.28 19.43 -23.40
N ALA A 222 -19.32 19.23 -22.07
CA ALA A 222 -20.42 18.52 -21.41
C ALA A 222 -21.54 19.50 -21.07
N ASN A 223 -22.65 19.44 -21.82
CA ASN A 223 -23.86 20.22 -21.62
C ASN A 223 -24.88 19.44 -20.77
N CYS A 224 -24.59 19.20 -19.50
CA CYS A 224 -25.45 18.44 -18.60
C CYS A 224 -25.58 19.10 -17.23
N LYS A 225 -26.49 18.62 -16.38
CA LYS A 225 -26.59 19.09 -15.00
C LYS A 225 -25.38 18.62 -14.19
N GLU A 226 -24.93 19.44 -13.26
CA GLU A 226 -23.75 19.19 -12.42
C GLU A 226 -23.72 17.80 -11.79
N ASN A 227 -24.86 17.29 -11.30
CA ASN A 227 -24.97 15.94 -10.74
C ASN A 227 -24.74 14.81 -11.76
N LYS A 228 -24.81 15.08 -13.08
CA LYS A 228 -24.49 14.10 -14.14
C LYS A 228 -23.03 14.18 -14.58
N VAL A 229 -22.35 15.29 -14.34
CA VAL A 229 -20.92 15.45 -14.64
C VAL A 229 -20.09 14.38 -13.95
N PHE A 230 -20.44 14.07 -12.70
CA PHE A 230 -19.81 13.04 -11.91
C PHE A 230 -19.99 11.62 -12.49
N SER A 231 -21.22 11.26 -12.87
CA SER A 231 -21.48 9.95 -13.51
C SER A 231 -20.79 9.82 -14.87
N MET A 232 -20.63 10.92 -15.60
CA MET A 232 -19.83 10.96 -16.82
C MET A 232 -18.35 10.74 -16.54
N PHE A 233 -17.80 11.37 -15.52
CA PHE A 233 -16.41 11.18 -15.09
C PHE A 233 -16.13 9.71 -14.77
N GLU A 234 -16.98 9.06 -13.95
CA GLU A 234 -16.85 7.61 -13.67
C GLU A 234 -16.89 6.76 -14.95
N SER A 235 -17.83 7.07 -15.86
CA SER A 235 -18.02 6.30 -17.10
C SER A 235 -16.87 6.44 -18.09
N ILE A 236 -16.29 7.62 -18.22
CA ILE A 236 -15.23 7.92 -19.18
C ILE A 236 -13.88 7.37 -18.68
N ASN A 237 -13.57 7.58 -17.41
CA ASN A 237 -12.33 7.09 -16.80
C ASN A 237 -12.25 5.55 -16.72
N SER A 238 -13.38 4.85 -16.84
CA SER A 238 -13.38 3.38 -16.94
C SER A 238 -12.66 2.83 -18.19
N LYS A 239 -12.41 3.68 -19.20
CA LYS A 239 -11.79 3.32 -20.49
C LYS A 239 -10.34 3.82 -20.66
N GLY A 240 -9.83 4.68 -19.75
CA GLY A 240 -8.47 5.24 -19.77
C GLY A 240 -7.49 4.52 -18.81
N LYS A 241 -6.40 5.21 -18.41
CA LYS A 241 -5.55 4.74 -17.29
C LYS A 241 -6.44 4.64 -16.07
N LYS A 242 -6.65 3.42 -15.57
CA LYS A 242 -7.55 3.16 -14.45
C LYS A 242 -7.22 4.09 -13.29
N LEU A 243 -8.24 4.78 -12.78
CA LEU A 243 -8.14 5.49 -11.50
C LEU A 243 -7.77 4.49 -10.40
N GLU A 244 -6.94 4.92 -9.50
CA GLU A 244 -6.65 4.14 -8.30
C GLU A 244 -7.91 4.10 -7.41
N GLU A 245 -8.08 3.05 -6.65
CA GLU A 245 -9.26 2.90 -5.78
C GLU A 245 -9.40 4.07 -4.79
N ILE A 246 -8.27 4.67 -4.37
CA ILE A 246 -8.28 5.82 -3.47
C ILE A 246 -8.88 7.08 -4.12
N ASP A 247 -8.69 7.26 -5.44
CA ASP A 247 -9.26 8.37 -6.18
C ASP A 247 -10.78 8.22 -6.31
N LEU A 248 -11.25 6.99 -6.57
CA LEU A 248 -12.67 6.69 -6.64
C LEU A 248 -13.35 6.87 -5.27
N ILE A 249 -12.68 6.45 -4.20
CA ILE A 249 -13.16 6.63 -2.82
C ILE A 249 -13.20 8.11 -2.46
N LYS A 250 -12.14 8.89 -2.75
CA LYS A 250 -12.13 10.35 -2.58
C LYS A 250 -13.35 10.97 -3.24
N THR A 251 -13.53 10.65 -4.49
CA THR A 251 -14.61 11.13 -5.34
C THR A 251 -15.98 10.84 -4.71
N TYR A 252 -16.20 9.63 -4.23
CA TYR A 252 -17.44 9.24 -3.58
C TYR A 252 -17.67 10.00 -2.27
N ILE A 253 -16.66 10.11 -1.41
CA ILE A 253 -16.73 10.88 -0.16
C ILE A 253 -17.15 12.33 -0.46
N PHE A 254 -16.44 13.01 -1.36
CA PHE A 254 -16.69 14.42 -1.67
C PHE A 254 -18.02 14.65 -2.38
N SER A 255 -18.54 13.67 -3.15
CA SER A 255 -19.88 13.76 -3.75
C SER A 255 -21.03 13.82 -2.71
N LYS A 256 -20.76 13.42 -1.48
CA LYS A 256 -21.74 13.41 -0.37
C LYS A 256 -21.59 14.60 0.57
N LEU A 257 -20.47 15.30 0.52
CA LEU A 257 -20.24 16.50 1.33
C LEU A 257 -21.01 17.69 0.74
N ASP A 258 -21.26 18.70 1.57
CA ASP A 258 -21.79 19.98 1.14
C ASP A 258 -20.65 20.91 0.69
N GLU A 259 -20.93 21.80 -0.27
CA GLU A 259 -19.94 22.72 -0.85
C GLU A 259 -19.26 23.61 0.20
N SER A 260 -19.98 24.02 1.24
CA SER A 260 -19.43 24.82 2.34
C SER A 260 -18.34 24.11 3.14
N SER A 261 -18.32 22.78 3.10
CA SER A 261 -17.34 21.94 3.79
C SER A 261 -16.12 21.59 2.91
N TYR A 262 -16.19 21.80 1.58
CA TYR A 262 -15.16 21.36 0.66
C TYR A 262 -13.77 21.91 0.99
N ALA A 263 -13.62 23.20 1.20
CA ALA A 263 -12.32 23.81 1.45
C ALA A 263 -11.61 23.17 2.67
N THR A 264 -12.33 22.97 3.76
CA THR A 264 -11.79 22.38 4.98
C THR A 264 -11.35 20.92 4.80
N TYR A 265 -12.21 20.10 4.20
CA TYR A 265 -11.92 18.67 4.07
C TYR A 265 -10.97 18.35 2.92
N LEU A 266 -10.89 19.23 1.91
CA LEU A 266 -9.85 19.14 0.89
C LEU A 266 -8.47 19.41 1.45
N ASP A 267 -8.35 20.42 2.29
CA ASP A 267 -7.08 20.70 2.96
C ASP A 267 -6.67 19.50 3.84
N LYS A 268 -7.58 18.95 4.64
CA LYS A 268 -7.33 17.72 5.42
C LYS A 268 -6.91 16.55 4.55
N TRP A 269 -7.61 16.31 3.43
CA TRP A 269 -7.26 15.25 2.50
C TRP A 269 -5.86 15.45 1.90
N GLY A 270 -5.54 16.65 1.46
CA GLY A 270 -4.23 17.00 0.96
C GLY A 270 -3.13 16.81 2.00
N GLN A 271 -3.39 17.24 3.24
CA GLN A 271 -2.44 17.00 4.35
C GLN A 271 -2.30 15.51 4.68
N LEU A 272 -3.36 14.71 4.58
CA LEU A 272 -3.29 13.26 4.75
C LEU A 272 -2.39 12.61 3.70
N ILE A 273 -2.48 13.01 2.43
CA ILE A 273 -1.59 12.52 1.37
C ILE A 273 -0.12 12.80 1.74
N ILE A 274 0.18 14.04 2.15
CA ILE A 274 1.54 14.44 2.55
C ILE A 274 2.00 13.65 3.79
N LYS A 275 1.20 13.65 4.85
CA LYS A 275 1.56 12.98 6.10
C LYS A 275 1.76 11.48 5.92
N THR A 276 1.03 10.83 5.01
CA THR A 276 1.17 9.40 4.70
C THR A 276 2.24 9.11 3.65
N ASN A 277 2.92 10.15 3.13
CA ASN A 277 3.90 10.03 2.05
C ASN A 277 3.35 9.22 0.86
N ASP A 278 2.20 9.66 0.33
CA ASP A 278 1.39 9.04 -0.74
C ASP A 278 0.84 7.62 -0.43
N ASN A 279 0.91 7.17 0.82
CA ASN A 279 0.36 5.86 1.22
C ASN A 279 -1.04 5.96 1.85
N LEU A 280 -1.85 6.96 1.45
CA LEU A 280 -3.18 7.19 2.02
C LEU A 280 -4.13 5.97 1.85
N TYR A 281 -4.00 5.23 0.75
CA TYR A 281 -4.77 4.00 0.54
C TYR A 281 -4.45 2.92 1.59
N ASP A 282 -3.16 2.66 1.85
CA ASP A 282 -2.75 1.68 2.88
C ASP A 282 -3.19 2.14 4.28
N TYR A 283 -3.12 3.45 4.55
CA TYR A 283 -3.64 4.00 5.81
C TYR A 283 -5.14 3.80 5.94
N LEU A 284 -5.93 4.20 4.96
CA LEU A 284 -7.39 4.02 4.96
C LEU A 284 -7.78 2.54 5.11
N TYR A 285 -7.10 1.66 4.40
CA TYR A 285 -7.30 0.21 4.48
C TYR A 285 -7.05 -0.32 5.91
N ASN A 286 -5.92 0.05 6.52
CA ASN A 286 -5.60 -0.38 7.87
C ASN A 286 -6.51 0.27 8.91
N TYR A 287 -6.94 1.52 8.69
CA TYR A 287 -7.90 2.20 9.56
C TYR A 287 -9.27 1.49 9.54
N ILE A 288 -9.80 1.21 8.36
CA ILE A 288 -11.08 0.49 8.22
C ILE A 288 -11.00 -0.90 8.85
N LYS A 289 -9.89 -1.61 8.68
CA LYS A 289 -9.68 -2.90 9.36
C LYS A 289 -9.57 -2.78 10.88
N ALA A 290 -8.99 -1.69 11.37
CA ALA A 290 -8.80 -1.47 12.80
C ALA A 290 -10.09 -1.09 13.55
N PHE A 291 -11.02 -0.40 12.87
CA PHE A 291 -12.19 0.20 13.51
C PHE A 291 -13.54 -0.30 13.01
N LEU A 292 -13.57 -0.89 11.81
CA LEU A 292 -14.77 -1.39 11.16
C LEU A 292 -14.57 -2.84 10.74
N CYS A 293 -15.50 -3.70 11.00
CA CYS A 293 -15.41 -5.15 10.78
C CYS A 293 -15.19 -5.53 9.29
N PHE A 294 -14.00 -5.26 8.75
CA PHE A 294 -13.68 -5.43 7.33
C PHE A 294 -12.64 -6.54 7.11
N TYR A 295 -13.03 -7.60 6.38
CA TYR A 295 -12.21 -8.81 6.19
C TYR A 295 -11.65 -9.02 4.80
N ARG A 296 -11.93 -8.12 3.84
CA ARG A 296 -11.48 -8.28 2.46
C ARG A 296 -10.01 -7.90 2.32
N GLN A 297 -9.35 -8.43 1.29
CA GLN A 297 -7.93 -8.17 1.03
C GLN A 297 -7.65 -6.74 0.56
N ASN A 298 -8.62 -6.12 -0.13
CA ASN A 298 -8.51 -4.77 -0.68
C ASN A 298 -9.81 -4.00 -0.47
N ILE A 299 -9.71 -2.68 -0.33
CA ILE A 299 -10.85 -1.78 -0.42
C ILE A 299 -11.04 -1.39 -1.88
N THR A 300 -12.21 -1.70 -2.42
CA THR A 300 -12.67 -1.19 -3.71
C THR A 300 -13.77 -0.16 -3.48
N ILE A 301 -14.05 0.68 -4.49
CA ILE A 301 -15.15 1.64 -4.38
C ILE A 301 -16.49 0.97 -4.07
N ASP A 302 -16.75 -0.20 -4.64
CA ASP A 302 -18.03 -0.92 -4.43
C ASP A 302 -18.17 -1.41 -2.99
N ASN A 303 -17.12 -1.97 -2.41
CA ASN A 303 -17.17 -2.38 -1.02
C ASN A 303 -17.10 -1.19 -0.05
N PHE A 304 -16.46 -0.09 -0.41
CA PHE A 304 -16.47 1.13 0.37
C PHE A 304 -17.85 1.78 0.46
N LYS A 305 -18.59 1.80 -0.64
CA LYS A 305 -20.02 2.22 -0.66
C LYS A 305 -20.87 1.38 0.31
N THR A 306 -20.61 0.08 0.37
CA THR A 306 -21.28 -0.80 1.33
C THR A 306 -20.88 -0.51 2.78
N ILE A 307 -19.56 -0.33 3.03
CA ILE A 307 -19.05 0.01 4.36
C ILE A 307 -19.62 1.35 4.84
N SER A 308 -19.76 2.34 3.96
CA SER A 308 -20.25 3.67 4.35
C SER A 308 -21.65 3.66 4.94
N THR A 309 -22.53 2.83 4.42
CA THR A 309 -23.91 2.73 4.88
C THR A 309 -24.09 1.72 6.01
N ARG A 310 -23.42 0.56 5.92
CA ARG A 310 -23.58 -0.53 6.87
C ARG A 310 -22.77 -0.33 8.17
N ASP A 311 -21.53 0.15 8.04
CA ASP A 311 -20.57 0.15 9.15
C ASP A 311 -20.23 1.55 9.67
N LEU A 312 -20.00 2.55 8.80
CA LEU A 312 -19.63 3.91 9.25
C LEU A 312 -20.77 4.64 9.95
N LEU A 313 -22.01 4.52 9.45
CA LEU A 313 -23.17 5.18 10.06
C LEU A 313 -23.38 4.71 11.51
N PRO A 314 -23.45 3.40 11.81
CA PRO A 314 -23.56 2.92 13.19
C PRO A 314 -22.34 3.25 14.04
N TYR A 315 -21.12 3.11 13.48
CA TYR A 315 -19.89 3.38 14.21
C TYR A 315 -19.82 4.81 14.73
N TYR A 316 -20.16 5.80 13.90
CA TYR A 316 -20.19 7.20 14.29
C TYR A 316 -21.52 7.63 14.93
N GLN A 317 -22.49 6.75 14.99
CA GLN A 317 -23.85 7.04 15.53
C GLN A 317 -24.49 8.26 14.85
N VAL A 318 -24.42 8.32 13.53
CA VAL A 318 -24.94 9.42 12.70
C VAL A 318 -26.00 8.93 11.71
N GLY A 319 -26.90 9.86 11.33
CA GLY A 319 -28.04 9.52 10.45
C GLY A 319 -27.78 9.68 8.95
N SER A 320 -26.59 10.16 8.54
CA SER A 320 -26.31 10.43 7.13
C SER A 320 -24.86 10.12 6.77
N GLU A 321 -24.64 9.71 5.50
CA GLU A 321 -23.28 9.49 4.96
C GLU A 321 -22.46 10.79 5.03
N ARG A 322 -23.06 11.95 4.87
CA ARG A 322 -22.39 13.24 5.00
C ARG A 322 -21.71 13.40 6.35
N GLU A 323 -22.45 13.18 7.41
CA GLU A 323 -21.91 13.27 8.78
C GLU A 323 -20.87 12.17 9.03
N ALA A 324 -21.11 10.96 8.55
CA ALA A 324 -20.19 9.85 8.68
C ALA A 324 -18.84 10.14 8.00
N PHE A 325 -18.87 10.73 6.79
CA PHE A 325 -17.63 11.09 6.08
C PHE A 325 -16.88 12.26 6.71
N LYS A 326 -17.58 13.26 7.25
CA LYS A 326 -16.93 14.32 8.04
C LYS A 326 -16.18 13.72 9.23
N ARG A 327 -16.85 12.85 10.00
CA ARG A 327 -16.23 12.16 11.14
C ARG A 327 -15.05 11.26 10.71
N LEU A 328 -15.19 10.53 9.61
CA LEU A 328 -14.11 9.70 9.07
C LEU A 328 -12.88 10.53 8.71
N LEU A 329 -13.06 11.64 8.00
CA LEU A 329 -11.96 12.53 7.60
C LEU A 329 -11.29 13.20 8.81
N ASP A 330 -12.07 13.59 9.81
CA ASP A 330 -11.56 14.12 11.07
C ASP A 330 -10.73 13.06 11.81
N ASP A 331 -11.27 11.86 11.95
CA ASP A 331 -10.60 10.75 12.61
C ASP A 331 -9.32 10.30 11.90
N LEU A 332 -9.35 10.22 10.57
CA LEU A 332 -8.15 9.92 9.78
C LEU A 332 -7.07 10.99 10.00
N TYR A 333 -7.47 12.26 10.00
CA TYR A 333 -6.54 13.36 10.21
C TYR A 333 -5.92 13.35 11.61
N ASP A 334 -6.72 13.09 12.63
CA ASP A 334 -6.27 13.10 14.02
C ASP A 334 -5.42 11.87 14.39
N LYS A 335 -5.60 10.76 13.67
CA LYS A 335 -4.94 9.48 13.96
C LYS A 335 -3.79 9.11 12.99
N VAL A 336 -3.52 9.92 11.97
CA VAL A 336 -2.49 9.63 10.97
C VAL A 336 -1.09 9.43 11.57
N ASP A 337 -0.78 10.14 12.63
CA ASP A 337 0.54 10.04 13.27
C ASP A 337 0.79 8.64 13.87
N PHE A 338 -0.26 7.95 14.33
CA PHE A 338 -0.16 6.55 14.79
C PHE A 338 0.09 5.58 13.63
N TYR A 339 -0.49 5.85 12.46
CA TYR A 339 -0.16 5.07 11.26
C TYR A 339 1.32 5.28 10.86
N ASN A 340 1.82 6.49 10.90
CA ASN A 340 3.22 6.79 10.61
C ASN A 340 4.18 6.11 11.60
N MET A 341 3.78 5.97 12.88
CA MET A 341 4.54 5.20 13.87
C MET A 341 4.74 3.73 13.45
N LEU A 342 3.83 3.14 12.64
CA LEU A 342 3.98 1.76 12.16
C LEU A 342 5.20 1.57 11.25
N SER A 343 5.75 2.64 10.70
CA SER A 343 6.97 2.65 9.88
C SER A 343 8.19 3.25 10.59
N SER A 344 8.03 3.73 11.84
CA SER A 344 9.08 4.37 12.61
C SER A 344 9.17 3.79 14.03
N THR A 345 10.15 2.91 14.22
CA THR A 345 10.40 2.30 15.55
C THR A 345 10.63 3.35 16.62
N GLU A 346 11.38 4.40 16.32
CA GLU A 346 11.69 5.45 17.29
C GLU A 346 10.47 6.28 17.69
N ALA A 347 9.59 6.59 16.75
CA ALA A 347 8.34 7.29 17.06
C ALA A 347 7.42 6.42 17.95
N ALA A 348 7.31 5.13 17.65
CA ALA A 348 6.55 4.19 18.48
C ALA A 348 7.21 3.99 19.87
N TYR A 349 8.54 3.90 19.93
CA TYR A 349 9.29 3.81 21.19
C TYR A 349 9.13 5.06 22.05
N ALA A 350 9.13 6.26 21.47
CA ALA A 350 8.90 7.50 22.20
C ALA A 350 7.55 7.52 22.93
N LEU A 351 6.53 6.83 22.39
CA LEU A 351 5.22 6.68 23.00
C LEU A 351 5.24 5.64 24.14
N VAL A 352 5.80 4.45 23.93
CA VAL A 352 5.71 3.31 24.85
C VAL A 352 6.87 3.24 25.85
N LYS A 353 8.08 3.67 25.48
CA LYS A 353 9.30 3.72 26.31
C LYS A 353 9.62 2.39 26.99
N ASN A 354 9.78 1.32 26.21
CA ASN A 354 10.15 -0.01 26.69
C ASN A 354 11.04 -0.74 25.68
N ASN A 355 12.20 -1.27 26.11
CA ASN A 355 13.19 -1.88 25.21
C ASN A 355 12.72 -3.21 24.59
N LYS A 356 11.91 -4.02 25.30
CA LYS A 356 11.30 -5.23 24.72
C LYS A 356 10.35 -4.86 23.59
N PHE A 357 9.48 -3.87 23.81
CA PHE A 357 8.61 -3.33 22.78
C PHE A 357 9.44 -2.80 21.58
N ARG A 358 10.46 -1.98 21.86
CA ARG A 358 11.31 -1.37 20.83
C ARG A 358 11.95 -2.43 19.94
N PHE A 359 12.51 -3.48 20.52
CA PHE A 359 13.10 -4.58 19.76
C PHE A 359 12.09 -5.30 18.86
N PHE A 360 10.97 -5.77 19.40
CA PHE A 360 9.97 -6.49 18.59
C PHE A 360 9.32 -5.58 17.55
N PHE A 361 9.13 -4.31 17.86
CA PHE A 361 8.61 -3.34 16.90
C PHE A 361 9.62 -3.06 15.78
N LYS A 362 10.91 -3.02 16.07
CA LYS A 362 11.97 -2.95 15.05
C LYS A 362 11.95 -4.16 14.13
N VAL A 363 11.80 -5.37 14.68
CA VAL A 363 11.62 -6.58 13.85
C VAL A 363 10.40 -6.46 12.93
N PHE A 364 9.27 -5.95 13.45
CA PHE A 364 8.08 -5.70 12.64
C PHE A 364 8.34 -4.77 11.46
N THR A 365 9.04 -3.66 11.68
CA THR A 365 9.35 -2.68 10.63
C THR A 365 10.37 -3.21 9.64
N GLU A 366 11.43 -3.90 10.09
CA GLU A 366 12.49 -4.44 9.23
C GLU A 366 12.03 -5.58 8.33
N VAL A 367 11.24 -6.52 8.87
CA VAL A 367 10.73 -7.66 8.11
C VAL A 367 9.48 -7.29 7.31
N SER A 368 8.93 -6.08 7.53
CA SER A 368 7.78 -5.53 6.81
C SER A 368 6.53 -6.43 6.88
N TYR A 369 6.20 -6.92 8.06
CA TYR A 369 4.99 -7.71 8.27
C TYR A 369 3.72 -6.86 8.06
N LYS A 370 2.92 -7.21 7.06
CA LYS A 370 1.71 -6.43 6.70
C LYS A 370 0.49 -6.74 7.58
N HIS A 371 0.33 -7.99 7.99
CA HIS A 371 -0.90 -8.44 8.66
C HIS A 371 -1.17 -7.83 10.04
N PRO A 372 -0.16 -7.55 10.89
CA PRO A 372 -0.37 -6.92 12.20
C PRO A 372 -0.69 -5.43 12.16
N LYS A 373 -0.55 -4.73 11.02
CA LYS A 373 -0.66 -3.27 10.96
C LYS A 373 -1.95 -2.73 11.58
N ALA A 374 -3.11 -3.29 11.23
CA ALA A 374 -4.40 -2.85 11.75
C ALA A 374 -4.51 -3.06 13.27
N LEU A 375 -4.04 -4.22 13.77
CA LEU A 375 -3.99 -4.51 15.20
C LEU A 375 -3.08 -3.51 15.92
N PHE A 376 -1.89 -3.26 15.42
CA PHE A 376 -0.94 -2.34 16.06
C PHE A 376 -1.42 -0.89 15.99
N LEU A 377 -2.03 -0.48 14.89
CA LEU A 377 -2.66 0.84 14.78
C LEU A 377 -3.70 1.03 15.90
N ARG A 378 -4.64 0.10 16.05
CA ARG A 378 -5.65 0.14 17.10
C ARG A 378 -5.02 0.11 18.51
N THR A 379 -4.04 -0.75 18.72
CA THR A 379 -3.34 -0.89 20.01
C THR A 379 -2.64 0.40 20.44
N LEU A 380 -1.92 1.07 19.54
CA LEU A 380 -1.22 2.33 19.85
C LEU A 380 -2.20 3.47 20.14
N ILE A 381 -3.30 3.56 19.39
CA ILE A 381 -4.35 4.55 19.62
C ILE A 381 -4.99 4.33 20.98
N GLU A 382 -5.43 3.11 21.29
CA GLU A 382 -6.08 2.80 22.59
C GLU A 382 -5.13 2.98 23.78
N TYR A 383 -3.83 2.71 23.60
CA TYR A 383 -2.83 3.03 24.62
C TYR A 383 -2.74 4.54 24.89
N LYS A 384 -2.71 5.35 23.83
CA LYS A 384 -2.73 6.82 23.98
C LYS A 384 -4.00 7.31 24.65
N GLU A 385 -5.13 6.70 24.38
CA GLU A 385 -6.42 6.97 24.99
C GLU A 385 -6.56 6.40 26.41
N ARG A 386 -5.52 5.75 26.95
CA ARG A 386 -5.48 5.11 28.27
C ARG A 386 -6.48 3.96 28.44
N LYS A 387 -6.90 3.32 27.36
CA LYS A 387 -7.74 2.11 27.36
C LYS A 387 -6.94 0.83 27.57
N LEU A 388 -5.63 0.88 27.31
CA LEU A 388 -4.68 -0.23 27.49
C LEU A 388 -3.58 0.17 28.47
N SER A 389 -3.09 -0.81 29.25
CA SER A 389 -1.88 -0.63 30.05
C SER A 389 -0.62 -0.74 29.18
N LYS A 390 0.49 -0.23 29.70
CA LYS A 390 1.80 -0.36 29.03
C LYS A 390 2.19 -1.83 28.89
N GLU A 391 1.92 -2.63 29.90
CA GLU A 391 2.19 -4.06 29.95
C GLU A 391 1.40 -4.82 28.88
N ASP A 392 0.14 -4.45 28.65
CA ASP A 392 -0.68 -5.04 27.60
C ASP A 392 -0.14 -4.75 26.20
N VAL A 393 0.26 -3.50 25.94
CA VAL A 393 0.86 -3.11 24.67
C VAL A 393 2.16 -3.89 24.39
N ILE A 394 3.04 -4.00 25.41
CA ILE A 394 4.28 -4.76 25.28
C ILE A 394 3.98 -6.23 24.98
N ALA A 395 3.01 -6.82 25.68
CA ALA A 395 2.61 -8.20 25.49
C ALA A 395 2.03 -8.41 24.07
N ILE A 396 1.04 -7.60 23.66
CA ILE A 396 0.41 -7.70 22.33
C ILE A 396 1.45 -7.67 21.24
N VAL A 397 2.36 -6.68 21.23
CA VAL A 397 3.37 -6.55 20.19
C VAL A 397 4.38 -7.69 20.24
N SER A 398 4.91 -8.02 21.42
CA SER A 398 5.94 -9.08 21.52
C SER A 398 5.38 -10.47 21.21
N GLU A 399 4.16 -10.80 21.66
CA GLU A 399 3.53 -12.10 21.35
C GLU A 399 3.17 -12.20 19.87
N THR A 400 2.62 -11.12 19.27
CA THR A 400 2.28 -11.10 17.85
C THR A 400 3.50 -11.26 16.98
N ILE A 401 4.58 -10.53 17.23
CA ILE A 401 5.80 -10.63 16.42
C ILE A 401 6.54 -11.92 16.72
N GLY A 402 6.58 -12.37 17.98
CA GLY A 402 7.10 -13.70 18.35
C GLY A 402 6.38 -14.83 17.61
N PHE A 403 5.05 -14.75 17.50
CA PHE A 403 4.26 -15.67 16.67
C PHE A 403 4.65 -15.57 15.19
N MET A 404 4.71 -14.36 14.63
CA MET A 404 5.05 -14.16 13.22
C MET A 404 6.44 -14.73 12.89
N ILE A 405 7.42 -14.52 13.75
CA ILE A 405 8.76 -15.10 13.63
C ILE A 405 8.67 -16.64 13.57
N LYS A 406 8.02 -17.25 14.55
CA LYS A 406 7.91 -18.71 14.65
C LYS A 406 7.09 -19.30 13.51
N PHE A 407 5.95 -18.69 13.21
CA PHE A 407 4.97 -19.23 12.28
C PHE A 407 5.38 -19.07 10.82
N LEU A 408 5.69 -17.84 10.40
CA LEU A 408 5.92 -17.56 8.98
C LEU A 408 7.34 -17.84 8.52
N THR A 409 8.30 -17.69 9.42
CA THR A 409 9.70 -17.70 9.02
C THR A 409 10.38 -19.03 9.33
N VAL A 410 10.13 -19.57 10.51
CA VAL A 410 10.78 -20.81 10.91
C VAL A 410 10.02 -22.04 10.42
N SER A 411 8.69 -22.02 10.43
CA SER A 411 7.88 -23.15 9.97
C SER A 411 7.70 -23.22 8.45
N GLY A 412 8.17 -22.21 7.69
CA GLY A 412 8.02 -22.15 6.23
C GLY A 412 6.58 -22.00 5.73
N ARG A 413 5.67 -21.53 6.58
CA ARG A 413 4.27 -21.33 6.23
C ARG A 413 4.03 -20.02 5.50
N SER A 414 2.94 -19.95 4.74
CA SER A 414 2.61 -18.76 3.97
C SER A 414 1.92 -17.70 4.85
N SER A 415 2.09 -16.43 4.49
CA SER A 415 1.38 -15.33 5.14
C SER A 415 -0.16 -15.44 5.06
N LYS A 416 -0.67 -16.16 4.06
CA LYS A 416 -2.12 -16.39 3.89
C LYS A 416 -2.72 -17.19 5.04
N ASP A 417 -1.95 -18.09 5.63
CA ASP A 417 -2.40 -18.93 6.73
C ASP A 417 -2.66 -18.12 8.01
N ALA A 418 -1.95 -17.01 8.20
CA ALA A 418 -2.13 -16.11 9.35
C ALA A 418 -3.29 -15.10 9.16
N ILE A 419 -3.78 -14.87 7.93
CA ILE A 419 -4.85 -13.90 7.65
C ILE A 419 -6.11 -14.22 8.46
N THR A 420 -6.51 -15.49 8.51
CA THR A 420 -7.71 -15.93 9.22
C THR A 420 -7.62 -15.63 10.73
N MET A 421 -6.46 -15.84 11.33
CA MET A 421 -6.23 -15.51 12.75
C MET A 421 -6.35 -14.01 12.99
N PHE A 422 -5.68 -13.17 12.20
CA PHE A 422 -5.77 -11.71 12.36
C PHE A 422 -7.19 -11.20 12.09
N SER A 423 -7.90 -11.76 11.12
CA SER A 423 -9.30 -11.43 10.89
C SER A 423 -10.17 -11.78 12.09
N GLY A 424 -9.96 -12.94 12.72
CA GLY A 424 -10.65 -13.32 13.94
C GLY A 424 -10.36 -12.35 15.11
N ILE A 425 -9.09 -12.00 15.33
CA ILE A 425 -8.70 -11.02 16.35
C ILE A 425 -9.41 -9.68 16.11
N MET A 426 -9.43 -9.19 14.89
CA MET A 426 -10.08 -7.91 14.59
C MET A 426 -11.60 -7.97 14.76
N THR A 427 -12.23 -9.13 14.48
CA THR A 427 -13.66 -9.33 14.77
C THR A 427 -13.95 -9.23 16.25
N ASP A 428 -13.16 -9.92 17.06
CA ASP A 428 -13.34 -9.91 18.51
C ASP A 428 -13.11 -8.48 19.08
N ILE A 429 -12.14 -7.74 18.53
CA ILE A 429 -11.91 -6.34 18.89
C ILE A 429 -13.10 -5.47 18.53
N TYR A 430 -13.65 -5.63 17.34
CA TYR A 430 -14.82 -4.89 16.88
C TYR A 430 -16.05 -5.18 17.77
N ALA A 431 -16.32 -6.46 18.07
CA ALA A 431 -17.45 -6.86 18.91
C ALA A 431 -17.39 -6.31 20.34
N ASN A 432 -16.16 -6.13 20.88
CA ASN A 432 -15.94 -5.61 22.23
C ASN A 432 -15.62 -4.11 22.25
N ASP A 433 -15.54 -3.45 21.09
CA ASP A 433 -15.10 -2.06 20.87
C ASP A 433 -13.78 -1.71 21.60
N ARG A 434 -12.92 -2.67 21.82
CA ARG A 434 -11.61 -2.47 22.46
C ARG A 434 -10.65 -3.63 22.17
N VAL A 435 -9.36 -3.33 22.24
CA VAL A 435 -8.31 -4.35 22.25
C VAL A 435 -8.23 -4.99 23.63
N VAL A 436 -8.29 -6.30 23.68
CA VAL A 436 -8.08 -7.08 24.90
C VAL A 436 -6.87 -7.98 24.72
N LYS A 437 -5.85 -7.80 25.56
CA LYS A 437 -4.59 -8.58 25.46
C LYS A 437 -4.86 -10.08 25.42
N ASP A 438 -5.70 -10.58 26.31
CA ASP A 438 -5.96 -12.01 26.41
C ASP A 438 -6.67 -12.57 25.16
N THR A 439 -7.50 -11.78 24.48
CA THR A 439 -8.09 -12.15 23.20
C THR A 439 -7.01 -12.37 22.15
N VAL A 440 -6.04 -11.45 22.04
CA VAL A 440 -4.93 -11.57 21.07
C VAL A 440 -4.06 -12.78 21.39
N VAL A 441 -3.63 -12.93 22.65
CA VAL A 441 -2.76 -14.03 23.09
C VAL A 441 -3.44 -15.38 22.92
N ASN A 442 -4.74 -15.49 23.26
CA ASN A 442 -5.51 -16.70 23.11
C ASN A 442 -5.72 -17.09 21.65
N ALA A 443 -5.94 -16.12 20.75
CA ALA A 443 -6.05 -16.38 19.32
C ALA A 443 -4.73 -16.90 18.74
N ILE A 444 -3.59 -16.32 19.14
CA ILE A 444 -2.26 -16.81 18.76
C ILE A 444 -2.04 -18.23 19.23
N ALA A 445 -2.36 -18.52 20.47
CA ALA A 445 -2.20 -19.87 21.04
C ALA A 445 -3.11 -20.89 20.35
N ALA A 446 -4.35 -20.54 20.05
CA ALA A 446 -5.28 -21.38 19.30
C ALA A 446 -4.73 -21.69 17.88
N GLU A 447 -4.06 -20.71 17.24
CA GLU A 447 -3.45 -20.90 15.93
C GLU A 447 -2.27 -21.88 15.98
N TYR A 448 -1.39 -21.82 17.00
CA TYR A 448 -0.34 -22.83 17.19
C TYR A 448 -0.91 -24.23 17.29
N LEU A 449 -1.97 -24.42 18.09
CA LEU A 449 -2.64 -25.71 18.23
C LEU A 449 -3.27 -26.18 16.92
N ARG A 450 -3.98 -25.29 16.22
CA ARG A 450 -4.64 -25.60 14.95
C ARG A 450 -3.65 -26.05 13.88
N GLN A 451 -2.44 -25.47 13.89
CA GLN A 451 -1.40 -25.75 12.90
C GLN A 451 -0.48 -26.91 13.32
N GLY A 452 -0.62 -27.45 14.52
CA GLY A 452 0.24 -28.51 15.03
C GLY A 452 1.71 -28.11 15.15
N ILE A 453 1.97 -26.83 15.49
CA ILE A 453 3.31 -26.29 15.63
C ILE A 453 3.81 -26.61 17.04
N THR A 454 4.81 -27.49 17.13
CA THR A 454 5.46 -27.82 18.39
C THR A 454 6.83 -27.17 18.49
N ALA A 455 7.35 -27.06 19.73
CA ALA A 455 8.71 -26.56 19.97
C ALA A 455 9.77 -27.42 19.27
N GLU A 456 9.59 -28.75 19.25
CA GLU A 456 10.50 -29.70 18.58
C GLU A 456 10.52 -29.42 17.07
N LYS A 457 9.36 -29.25 16.46
CA LYS A 457 9.26 -28.94 15.03
C LYS A 457 9.94 -27.61 14.69
N LEU A 458 9.67 -26.56 15.47
CA LEU A 458 10.31 -25.25 15.27
C LEU A 458 11.83 -25.34 15.43
N LYS A 459 12.32 -26.10 16.42
CA LYS A 459 13.75 -26.35 16.62
C LYS A 459 14.39 -27.10 15.44
N ALA A 460 13.67 -28.05 14.84
CA ALA A 460 14.12 -28.72 13.64
C ALA A 460 14.12 -27.83 12.40
N ASP A 461 13.05 -27.06 12.20
CA ASP A 461 12.88 -26.19 11.03
C ASP A 461 13.97 -25.10 10.95
N ILE A 462 14.45 -24.57 12.09
CA ILE A 462 15.50 -23.53 12.11
C ILE A 462 16.81 -24.00 11.48
N HIS A 463 17.10 -25.30 11.51
CA HIS A 463 18.30 -25.87 10.88
C HIS A 463 18.21 -25.93 9.35
N SER A 464 16.98 -25.95 8.80
CA SER A 464 16.74 -26.07 7.37
C SER A 464 16.71 -24.73 6.64
N ILE A 465 16.59 -23.61 7.37
CA ILE A 465 16.46 -22.27 6.76
C ILE A 465 17.77 -21.85 6.09
N ASP A 466 17.70 -21.39 4.84
CA ASP A 466 18.75 -20.56 4.26
C ASP A 466 18.71 -19.18 4.95
N ALA A 467 19.55 -19.05 5.97
CA ALA A 467 19.51 -17.90 6.86
C ALA A 467 20.24 -16.67 6.30
N PHE A 468 21.14 -16.89 5.33
CA PHE A 468 21.99 -15.81 4.82
C PHE A 468 21.33 -15.03 3.68
N GLU A 469 20.77 -15.73 2.69
CA GLU A 469 20.21 -15.09 1.49
C GLU A 469 18.70 -14.84 1.60
N GLN A 470 17.92 -15.89 1.88
CA GLN A 470 16.46 -15.80 1.80
C GLN A 470 15.81 -15.10 3.00
N ASN A 471 16.41 -15.24 4.18
CA ASN A 471 15.84 -14.76 5.45
C ASN A 471 16.78 -13.83 6.22
N ARG A 472 17.63 -13.08 5.53
CA ARG A 472 18.71 -12.28 6.14
C ARG A 472 18.25 -11.37 7.29
N LYS A 473 17.20 -10.58 7.08
CA LYS A 473 16.69 -9.64 8.11
C LYS A 473 16.19 -10.36 9.36
N LEU A 474 15.51 -11.49 9.17
CA LEU A 474 15.06 -12.30 10.29
C LEU A 474 16.23 -12.98 11.01
N THR A 475 17.19 -13.50 10.26
CA THR A 475 18.39 -14.12 10.84
C THR A 475 19.14 -13.12 11.72
N VAL A 476 19.30 -11.87 11.28
CA VAL A 476 19.91 -10.81 12.11
C VAL A 476 19.11 -10.59 13.40
N ALA A 477 17.78 -10.54 13.34
CA ALA A 477 16.95 -10.37 14.53
C ALA A 477 17.07 -11.56 15.51
N LEU A 478 17.10 -12.79 15.00
CA LEU A 478 17.28 -14.00 15.82
C LEU A 478 18.67 -14.04 16.46
N LEU A 479 19.72 -13.75 15.70
CA LEU A 479 21.08 -13.69 16.22
C LEU A 479 21.27 -12.54 17.21
N ALA A 480 20.67 -11.38 16.97
CA ALA A 480 20.69 -10.27 17.91
C ALA A 480 20.09 -10.64 19.27
N LEU A 481 18.97 -11.36 19.28
CA LEU A 481 18.39 -11.91 20.51
C LEU A 481 19.32 -12.90 21.18
N TYR A 482 19.87 -13.85 20.41
CA TYR A 482 20.77 -14.88 20.92
C TYR A 482 22.05 -14.28 21.54
N GLU A 483 22.70 -13.37 20.82
CA GLU A 483 23.95 -12.71 21.27
C GLU A 483 23.73 -11.79 22.49
N SER A 484 22.50 -11.30 22.68
CA SER A 484 22.13 -10.42 23.79
C SER A 484 21.67 -11.15 25.05
N THR A 485 21.79 -12.47 25.09
CA THR A 485 21.45 -13.27 26.26
C THR A 485 22.66 -13.55 27.13
N THR A 486 22.49 -13.40 28.44
CA THR A 486 23.48 -13.79 29.46
C THR A 486 22.84 -14.81 30.40
N THR A 487 23.65 -15.78 30.85
CA THR A 487 23.21 -16.75 31.86
C THR A 487 24.00 -16.52 33.13
N ASP A 488 23.30 -16.11 34.18
CA ASP A 488 23.88 -15.92 35.52
C ASP A 488 23.15 -16.79 36.54
N HIS A 489 23.90 -17.56 37.32
CA HIS A 489 23.35 -18.49 38.32
C HIS A 489 22.19 -19.38 37.81
N GLY A 490 22.29 -19.87 36.57
CA GLY A 490 21.25 -20.71 35.94
C GLY A 490 20.01 -19.98 35.45
N ARG A 491 19.97 -18.64 35.56
CA ARG A 491 18.88 -17.81 35.01
C ARG A 491 19.35 -17.09 33.76
N THR A 492 18.65 -17.30 32.67
CA THR A 492 18.93 -16.60 31.41
C THR A 492 18.20 -15.28 31.36
N LYS A 493 18.94 -14.22 31.13
CA LYS A 493 18.43 -12.83 31.01
C LYS A 493 18.73 -12.27 29.62
N ILE A 494 17.77 -11.57 29.05
CA ILE A 494 17.92 -10.93 27.73
C ILE A 494 18.08 -9.42 27.93
N SER A 495 19.10 -8.85 27.30
CA SER A 495 19.24 -7.41 27.13
C SER A 495 18.58 -6.97 25.84
N TYR A 496 17.31 -6.57 25.87
CA TYR A 496 16.59 -6.09 24.69
C TYR A 496 17.16 -4.78 24.12
N ASP A 497 17.83 -3.98 24.93
CA ASP A 497 18.54 -2.78 24.50
C ASP A 497 19.74 -3.15 23.63
N GLN A 498 20.53 -4.12 24.06
CA GLN A 498 21.64 -4.67 23.28
C GLN A 498 21.15 -5.33 22.00
N ALA A 499 20.09 -6.15 22.07
CA ALA A 499 19.51 -6.79 20.90
C ALA A 499 19.01 -5.75 19.89
N TYR A 500 18.38 -4.68 20.35
CA TYR A 500 17.96 -3.57 19.50
C TYR A 500 19.18 -2.92 18.81
N THR A 501 20.22 -2.60 19.56
CA THR A 501 21.43 -1.94 19.02
C THR A 501 22.09 -2.79 17.93
N LEU A 502 22.19 -4.12 18.14
CA LEU A 502 22.74 -5.06 17.14
C LEU A 502 21.91 -5.08 15.87
N LEU A 503 20.58 -5.01 16.00
CA LEU A 503 19.65 -5.01 14.86
C LEU A 503 19.65 -3.65 14.11
N ASP A 504 19.63 -2.55 14.85
CA ASP A 504 19.51 -1.19 14.29
C ASP A 504 20.80 -0.75 13.60
N SER A 505 21.96 -1.05 14.19
CA SER A 505 23.28 -0.73 13.61
C SER A 505 23.79 -1.79 12.62
N PHE A 506 22.92 -2.76 12.27
CA PHE A 506 23.28 -3.75 11.25
C PHE A 506 23.42 -3.09 9.87
N SER A 507 24.38 -3.51 9.09
CA SER A 507 24.82 -2.91 7.82
C SER A 507 25.69 -1.66 7.92
N ASP A 508 25.62 -0.90 9.00
CA ASP A 508 26.52 0.23 9.26
C ASP A 508 27.78 -0.23 10.00
N THR A 509 27.58 -0.82 11.17
CA THR A 509 28.64 -1.27 12.07
C THR A 509 28.87 -2.78 12.02
N PHE A 510 27.83 -3.55 11.80
CA PHE A 510 27.83 -5.01 11.86
C PHE A 510 27.47 -5.66 10.52
N SER A 511 27.92 -6.90 10.36
CA SER A 511 27.59 -7.78 9.23
C SER A 511 27.41 -9.22 9.71
N LEU A 512 26.81 -10.07 8.87
CA LEU A 512 26.85 -11.52 9.08
C LEU A 512 28.21 -12.07 8.66
N ASP A 513 28.80 -12.86 9.54
CA ASP A 513 30.07 -13.55 9.30
C ASP A 513 29.87 -15.07 9.47
N HIS A 514 30.59 -15.87 8.66
CA HIS A 514 30.53 -17.31 8.67
C HIS A 514 31.60 -17.89 9.60
N LEU A 515 31.20 -18.76 10.51
CA LEU A 515 32.10 -19.41 11.43
C LEU A 515 32.88 -20.58 10.77
N LEU A 516 32.24 -21.33 9.87
CA LEU A 516 32.93 -22.18 8.89
C LEU A 516 33.26 -21.27 7.68
N VAL A 517 34.54 -21.25 7.31
CA VAL A 517 35.04 -20.35 6.28
C VAL A 517 34.49 -20.71 4.91
N GLN A 518 33.99 -19.70 4.18
CA GLN A 518 33.38 -19.87 2.86
C GLN A 518 34.35 -20.39 1.80
N THR A 519 35.58 -19.86 1.76
CA THR A 519 36.55 -20.15 0.69
C THR A 519 37.92 -20.53 1.26
N PRO A 520 38.05 -21.63 1.99
CA PRO A 520 39.36 -22.10 2.42
C PRO A 520 40.17 -22.58 1.21
N LYS A 521 41.45 -22.22 1.16
CA LYS A 521 42.36 -22.65 0.10
C LYS A 521 42.89 -24.07 0.37
N ALA A 522 43.29 -24.77 -0.70
CA ALA A 522 43.79 -26.15 -0.62
C ALA A 522 45.03 -26.31 0.28
N ASP A 523 45.89 -25.29 0.35
CA ASP A 523 47.11 -25.23 1.15
C ASP A 523 46.85 -24.94 2.64
N ASN A 524 45.64 -24.51 3.01
CA ASN A 524 45.30 -24.25 4.40
C ASN A 524 45.07 -25.54 5.20
N ALA A 525 46.03 -25.89 6.07
CA ALA A 525 45.98 -27.10 6.88
C ALA A 525 44.94 -27.05 8.01
N GLN A 526 44.43 -25.87 8.37
CA GLN A 526 43.47 -25.69 9.45
C GLN A 526 42.09 -26.27 9.10
N TYR A 527 41.69 -26.21 7.81
CA TYR A 527 40.37 -26.65 7.38
C TYR A 527 40.44 -28.05 6.74
N LYS A 528 39.42 -28.83 7.02
CA LYS A 528 39.25 -30.19 6.49
C LYS A 528 38.57 -30.23 5.12
N TYR A 529 38.34 -29.08 4.50
CA TYR A 529 37.76 -28.95 3.19
C TYR A 529 38.30 -27.69 2.47
N TYR A 530 38.18 -27.66 1.16
CA TYR A 530 38.47 -26.45 0.35
C TYR A 530 37.60 -26.40 -0.90
N ARG A 531 37.47 -25.21 -1.48
CA ARG A 531 36.84 -25.01 -2.78
C ARG A 531 37.87 -25.22 -3.87
N ASN A 532 37.58 -26.16 -4.79
CA ASN A 532 38.30 -26.26 -6.04
C ASN A 532 37.67 -25.27 -7.06
N GLU A 533 38.31 -24.10 -7.25
CA GLU A 533 37.80 -23.04 -8.11
C GLU A 533 37.74 -23.42 -9.58
N GLU A 534 38.64 -24.31 -10.04
CA GLU A 534 38.70 -24.78 -11.42
C GLU A 534 37.44 -25.58 -11.83
N LYS A 535 36.89 -26.33 -10.90
CA LYS A 535 35.66 -27.15 -11.10
C LYS A 535 34.44 -26.63 -10.36
N ASP A 536 34.62 -25.54 -9.60
CA ASP A 536 33.60 -24.96 -8.73
C ASP A 536 32.91 -25.97 -7.79
N ILE A 537 33.69 -26.86 -7.21
CA ILE A 537 33.23 -27.93 -6.31
C ILE A 537 33.91 -27.86 -4.95
N LEU A 538 33.25 -28.47 -3.95
CA LEU A 538 33.84 -28.73 -2.63
C LEU A 538 34.68 -29.97 -2.69
N VAL A 539 35.88 -29.91 -2.10
CA VAL A 539 36.77 -31.07 -1.90
C VAL A 539 37.05 -31.27 -0.42
N LEU A 540 36.73 -32.47 0.08
CA LEU A 540 37.03 -32.86 1.46
C LEU A 540 38.47 -33.38 1.54
N LYS A 541 39.16 -33.10 2.67
CA LYS A 541 40.47 -33.61 2.98
C LYS A 541 40.34 -34.88 3.82
N GLU A 542 41.40 -35.70 3.83
CA GLU A 542 41.50 -36.84 4.70
C GLU A 542 41.24 -36.46 6.17
N GLY A 543 40.42 -37.23 6.88
CA GLY A 543 40.04 -36.99 8.27
C GLY A 543 39.04 -35.81 8.43
N HIS A 544 38.27 -35.51 7.40
CA HIS A 544 37.14 -34.53 7.53
C HIS A 544 36.11 -35.02 8.56
N ASP A 545 35.29 -34.09 9.06
CA ASP A 545 34.28 -34.35 10.08
C ASP A 545 32.83 -34.31 9.54
N PHE A 546 32.67 -34.16 8.22
CA PHE A 546 31.36 -34.29 7.62
C PHE A 546 30.88 -35.72 7.66
N PRO A 547 29.66 -36.00 8.14
CA PRO A 547 29.12 -37.34 8.20
C PRO A 547 29.03 -38.02 6.82
N ASP A 548 29.31 -39.30 6.71
CA ASP A 548 29.28 -40.08 5.46
C ASP A 548 27.91 -40.06 4.76
N ASN A 549 26.84 -39.85 5.52
CA ASN A 549 25.48 -39.71 4.96
C ASN A 549 25.19 -38.33 4.36
N ILE A 550 26.09 -37.37 4.53
CA ILE A 550 26.02 -36.05 3.90
C ILE A 550 27.05 -36.03 2.77
N VAL A 551 26.60 -36.25 1.55
CA VAL A 551 27.47 -36.27 0.38
C VAL A 551 27.76 -34.81 -0.02
N VAL A 552 28.90 -34.29 0.46
CA VAL A 552 29.35 -32.91 0.13
C VAL A 552 30.59 -32.89 -0.75
N ASP A 553 31.37 -33.98 -0.81
CA ASP A 553 32.56 -34.07 -1.66
C ASP A 553 32.16 -34.06 -3.14
N GLY A 554 32.75 -33.17 -3.91
CA GLY A 554 32.39 -32.98 -5.30
C GLY A 554 31.04 -32.26 -5.53
N MET A 555 30.38 -31.83 -4.44
CA MET A 555 29.15 -31.02 -4.54
C MET A 555 29.48 -29.66 -5.20
N ASP A 556 28.57 -29.19 -6.07
CA ASP A 556 28.58 -27.83 -6.56
C ASP A 556 28.66 -26.84 -5.39
N TYR A 557 29.55 -25.85 -5.52
CA TYR A 557 29.88 -24.96 -4.41
C TYR A 557 28.71 -24.08 -4.01
N ASP A 558 27.89 -23.65 -4.96
CA ASP A 558 26.67 -22.85 -4.66
C ASP A 558 25.66 -23.67 -3.86
N THR A 559 25.51 -24.95 -4.21
CA THR A 559 24.66 -25.89 -3.46
C THR A 559 25.21 -26.14 -2.05
N PHE A 560 26.52 -26.34 -1.91
CA PHE A 560 27.15 -26.45 -0.59
C PHE A 560 26.95 -25.20 0.25
N THR A 561 27.14 -24.03 -0.34
CA THR A 561 26.94 -22.74 0.35
C THR A 561 25.51 -22.62 0.89
N ARG A 562 24.51 -22.89 0.04
CA ARG A 562 23.10 -22.81 0.46
C ARG A 562 22.71 -23.87 1.48
N THR A 563 23.20 -25.10 1.34
CA THR A 563 22.77 -26.21 2.17
C THR A 563 23.51 -26.34 3.49
N ILE A 564 24.75 -25.86 3.56
CA ILE A 564 25.61 -25.99 4.74
C ILE A 564 26.08 -24.64 5.28
N LEU A 565 26.73 -23.80 4.47
CA LEU A 565 27.38 -22.59 4.97
C LEU A 565 26.37 -21.52 5.40
N ASN A 566 25.27 -21.37 4.69
CA ASN A 566 24.24 -20.37 4.99
C ASN A 566 23.28 -20.76 6.13
N LYS A 567 23.55 -21.85 6.85
CA LYS A 567 22.73 -22.22 8.01
C LYS A 567 22.97 -21.31 9.20
N ILE A 568 21.90 -21.00 9.94
CA ILE A 568 21.92 -20.04 11.06
C ILE A 568 22.99 -20.41 12.13
N GLY A 569 23.26 -21.68 12.35
CA GLY A 569 24.28 -22.16 13.27
C GLY A 569 25.71 -21.81 12.85
N ASN A 570 25.93 -21.54 11.57
CA ASN A 570 27.20 -21.10 11.03
C ASN A 570 27.39 -19.57 11.01
N LEU A 571 26.36 -18.81 11.33
CA LEU A 571 26.36 -17.35 11.21
C LEU A 571 26.50 -16.68 12.58
N ARG A 572 27.19 -15.54 12.61
CA ARG A 572 27.28 -14.62 13.76
C ARG A 572 27.10 -13.18 13.28
N ILE A 573 26.72 -12.30 14.20
CA ILE A 573 26.84 -10.85 14.00
C ILE A 573 28.26 -10.46 14.41
N TRP A 574 28.98 -9.79 13.50
CA TRP A 574 30.37 -9.37 13.75
C TRP A 574 30.62 -7.98 13.20
N TYR A 575 31.69 -7.33 13.68
CA TYR A 575 32.07 -6.03 13.18
C TYR A 575 32.38 -6.06 11.68
N LYS A 576 31.86 -5.11 10.93
CA LYS A 576 32.01 -5.01 9.48
C LYS A 576 33.47 -4.75 9.09
N ASP A 577 34.19 -3.95 9.90
CA ASP A 577 35.61 -3.71 9.72
C ASP A 577 36.42 -4.78 10.47
N LYS A 578 36.97 -5.72 9.74
CA LYS A 578 37.84 -6.78 10.28
C LYS A 578 39.12 -6.28 10.93
N ASN A 579 39.56 -5.04 10.62
CA ASN A 579 40.73 -4.43 11.21
C ASN A 579 40.43 -3.72 12.54
N ALA A 580 39.17 -3.61 12.93
CA ALA A 580 38.78 -3.07 14.21
C ALA A 580 39.01 -4.11 15.32
N GLY A 581 40.23 -4.60 15.48
CA GLY A 581 40.71 -5.23 16.71
C GLY A 581 40.63 -4.26 17.90
N ARG A 582 39.84 -3.25 17.80
CA ARG A 582 39.54 -2.23 18.79
C ARG A 582 38.20 -2.60 19.44
N GLN A 583 38.31 -3.23 20.57
CA GLN A 583 37.27 -3.49 21.55
C GLN A 583 36.65 -2.17 22.10
N ASN A 584 36.25 -1.27 21.26
CA ASN A 584 35.58 -0.03 21.69
C ASN A 584 34.07 -0.11 21.53
N ALA A 585 33.51 -1.29 21.56
CA ALA A 585 32.06 -1.41 21.50
C ALA A 585 31.50 -1.48 22.92
N ALA A 586 30.57 -0.62 23.22
CA ALA A 586 29.71 -0.72 24.38
C ALA A 586 28.84 -2.02 24.37
N ILE A 587 29.02 -2.88 23.39
CA ILE A 587 28.29 -4.12 23.16
C ILE A 587 29.27 -5.27 23.26
N ALA A 588 29.09 -6.11 24.28
CA ALA A 588 29.85 -7.35 24.43
C ALA A 588 29.29 -8.41 23.46
N LEU A 589 29.88 -8.52 22.29
CA LEU A 589 29.62 -9.67 21.43
C LEU A 589 30.29 -10.91 22.02
N ARG A 590 29.60 -12.07 21.94
CA ARG A 590 30.22 -13.33 22.33
C ARG A 590 31.39 -13.62 21.40
N ASP A 591 32.56 -13.88 21.98
CA ASP A 591 33.71 -14.29 21.20
C ASP A 591 33.59 -15.77 20.86
N TYR A 592 33.42 -16.08 19.59
CA TYR A 592 33.43 -17.43 19.07
C TYR A 592 34.72 -17.66 18.30
N ASN A 593 35.45 -18.70 18.62
CA ASN A 593 36.49 -19.17 17.73
C ASN A 593 35.87 -19.59 16.39
N VAL A 594 36.60 -19.37 15.31
CA VAL A 594 36.22 -19.86 13.98
C VAL A 594 36.04 -21.37 14.09
N PHE A 595 34.93 -21.88 13.55
CA PHE A 595 34.70 -23.34 13.55
C PHE A 595 35.68 -24.02 12.60
N ASP A 596 36.31 -25.05 13.09
CA ASP A 596 37.15 -25.95 12.33
C ASP A 596 36.40 -27.26 11.96
N THR A 597 35.23 -27.48 12.57
CA THR A 597 34.45 -28.70 12.42
C THR A 597 32.99 -28.46 12.14
N TYR A 598 32.38 -29.31 11.31
CA TYR A 598 30.94 -29.36 11.07
C TYR A 598 30.14 -29.66 12.35
N ALA A 599 30.70 -30.52 13.22
CA ALA A 599 30.09 -30.88 14.49
C ALA A 599 29.90 -29.68 15.43
N ALA A 600 30.86 -28.73 15.45
CA ALA A 600 30.76 -27.48 16.21
C ALA A 600 29.62 -26.61 15.70
N MET A 601 29.45 -26.47 14.39
CA MET A 601 28.33 -25.76 13.77
C MET A 601 26.98 -26.36 14.17
N GLN A 602 26.86 -27.68 14.11
CA GLN A 602 25.64 -28.42 14.47
C GLN A 602 25.29 -28.26 15.96
N LYS A 603 26.30 -28.30 16.82
CA LYS A 603 26.12 -28.07 18.26
C LYS A 603 25.57 -26.66 18.50
N ARG A 604 26.20 -25.64 17.90
CA ARG A 604 25.74 -24.25 18.03
C ARG A 604 24.32 -24.07 17.49
N SER A 605 23.97 -24.70 16.37
CA SER A 605 22.61 -24.66 15.84
C SER A 605 21.58 -25.16 16.86
N ARG A 606 21.87 -26.28 17.55
CA ARG A 606 20.97 -26.82 18.59
C ARG A 606 20.88 -25.92 19.80
N ASP A 607 21.99 -25.34 20.27
CA ASP A 607 22.03 -24.44 21.41
C ASP A 607 21.26 -23.13 21.11
N LEU A 608 21.46 -22.59 19.90
CA LEU A 608 20.76 -21.41 19.42
C LEU A 608 19.24 -21.68 19.32
N ALA A 609 18.83 -22.80 18.71
CA ALA A 609 17.43 -23.15 18.59
C ALA A 609 16.77 -23.29 19.97
N LYS A 610 17.43 -23.98 20.90
CA LYS A 610 16.94 -24.13 22.27
C LYS A 610 16.79 -22.82 22.96
N GLN A 611 17.81 -21.97 22.91
CA GLN A 611 17.78 -20.65 23.59
C GLN A 611 16.74 -19.71 22.99
N LEU A 612 16.64 -19.64 21.65
CA LEU A 612 15.65 -18.80 20.99
C LEU A 612 14.21 -19.21 21.33
N PHE A 613 13.90 -20.51 21.24
CA PHE A 613 12.53 -20.96 21.43
C PHE A 613 12.12 -21.17 22.89
N ASP A 614 13.05 -21.51 23.76
CA ASP A 614 12.71 -21.71 25.18
C ASP A 614 12.76 -20.40 26.00
N VAL A 615 13.58 -19.42 25.58
CA VAL A 615 13.87 -18.21 26.40
C VAL A 615 13.59 -16.90 25.67
N CYS A 616 14.09 -16.73 24.45
CA CYS A 616 14.10 -15.41 23.80
C CYS A 616 12.77 -15.00 23.18
N LEU A 617 12.08 -15.94 22.56
CA LEU A 617 10.83 -15.67 21.90
C LEU A 617 9.66 -15.92 22.84
N PRO A 618 8.68 -15.00 22.88
CA PRO A 618 7.52 -15.17 23.75
C PRO A 618 6.85 -16.52 23.60
N GLN A 619 6.52 -17.15 24.72
CA GLN A 619 5.71 -18.36 24.78
C GLN A 619 4.31 -17.93 25.20
N PRO A 620 3.26 -18.30 24.46
CA PRO A 620 1.92 -18.02 24.90
C PRO A 620 1.69 -18.71 26.26
N ALA A 621 1.42 -17.91 27.30
CA ALA A 621 1.06 -18.41 28.63
C ALA A 621 -0.36 -18.97 28.55
N VAL A 622 -0.49 -20.25 28.15
CA VAL A 622 -1.78 -20.85 27.91
C VAL A 622 -1.92 -22.14 28.70
N ASP A 623 -3.04 -22.24 29.39
CA ASP A 623 -3.54 -23.51 29.87
C ASP A 623 -4.05 -24.35 28.68
N MET A 624 -3.13 -25.17 28.13
CA MET A 624 -3.36 -26.03 26.97
C MET A 624 -4.57 -26.95 27.15
N ALA A 625 -4.90 -27.35 28.37
CA ALA A 625 -6.04 -28.21 28.68
C ALA A 625 -7.38 -27.49 28.50
N ASN A 626 -7.46 -26.24 28.93
CA ASN A 626 -8.66 -25.40 28.72
C ASN A 626 -8.85 -25.01 27.25
N MET A 627 -7.77 -24.81 26.51
CA MET A 627 -7.87 -24.46 25.10
C MET A 627 -8.26 -25.64 24.22
N GLN A 628 -7.79 -26.85 24.50
CA GLN A 628 -8.27 -28.02 23.79
C GLN A 628 -9.78 -28.24 24.00
N LYS A 629 -10.29 -27.95 25.19
CA LYS A 629 -11.75 -27.94 25.43
C LYS A 629 -12.46 -26.83 24.67
N THR A 630 -11.89 -25.65 24.58
CA THR A 630 -12.46 -24.48 23.89
C THR A 630 -12.35 -24.64 22.36
N ALA A 631 -11.23 -25.18 21.84
CA ALA A 631 -11.07 -25.49 20.43
C ALA A 631 -12.00 -26.63 19.96
N ARG A 632 -12.22 -27.67 20.78
CA ARG A 632 -13.26 -28.68 20.52
C ARG A 632 -14.66 -28.07 20.54
N ARG A 633 -14.99 -27.20 21.49
CA ARG A 633 -16.27 -26.48 21.52
C ARG A 633 -16.44 -25.51 20.32
N LYS A 634 -15.36 -24.81 19.87
CA LYS A 634 -15.41 -23.98 18.65
C LYS A 634 -15.46 -24.82 17.36
N GLN A 635 -14.88 -26.02 17.31
CA GLN A 635 -15.04 -26.96 16.19
C GLN A 635 -16.46 -27.57 16.14
N GLU A 636 -17.09 -27.78 17.28
CA GLU A 636 -18.51 -28.16 17.39
C GLU A 636 -19.45 -27.00 17.04
N ALA A 637 -19.03 -25.75 17.24
CA ALA A 637 -19.72 -24.54 16.81
C ALA A 637 -19.30 -24.07 15.39
N SER A 638 -19.00 -24.99 14.46
CA SER A 638 -18.90 -24.61 13.05
C SER A 638 -20.25 -24.03 12.60
N LEU A 639 -20.20 -22.87 11.93
CA LEU A 639 -21.41 -22.23 11.43
C LEU A 639 -22.32 -23.25 10.73
N PRO A 640 -23.63 -23.30 11.04
CA PRO A 640 -24.53 -24.29 10.52
C PRO A 640 -24.50 -24.31 8.97
N LYS A 641 -24.43 -25.48 8.38
CA LYS A 641 -24.52 -25.66 6.93
C LYS A 641 -26.00 -25.68 6.52
N MET A 642 -26.30 -25.88 5.24
CA MET A 642 -27.65 -25.80 4.69
C MET A 642 -28.59 -26.82 5.35
N ASP A 643 -28.10 -28.02 5.65
CA ASP A 643 -28.83 -29.06 6.39
C ASP A 643 -29.34 -28.53 7.75
N LYS A 644 -28.48 -27.86 8.49
CA LYS A 644 -28.83 -27.25 9.78
C LYS A 644 -29.72 -26.01 9.63
N LEU A 645 -29.48 -25.19 8.59
CA LEU A 645 -30.37 -24.04 8.30
C LEU A 645 -31.78 -24.47 8.00
N ILE A 646 -31.95 -25.63 7.35
CA ILE A 646 -33.27 -26.24 7.11
C ILE A 646 -33.85 -26.80 8.40
N GLU A 647 -33.06 -27.53 9.18
CA GLU A 647 -33.47 -28.09 10.49
C GLU A 647 -33.95 -26.97 11.45
N PHE A 648 -33.24 -25.84 11.44
CA PHE A 648 -33.58 -24.69 12.29
C PHE A 648 -34.64 -23.75 11.70
N ASN A 649 -35.25 -24.13 10.60
CA ASN A 649 -36.32 -23.39 9.94
C ASN A 649 -35.91 -21.99 9.44
N ILE A 650 -34.62 -21.73 9.27
CA ILE A 650 -34.10 -20.47 8.73
C ILE A 650 -34.37 -20.38 7.23
N VAL A 651 -34.23 -21.51 6.53
CA VAL A 651 -34.67 -21.72 5.16
C VAL A 651 -35.33 -23.08 5.07
N LYS A 652 -36.20 -23.29 4.06
CA LYS A 652 -36.86 -24.57 3.83
C LYS A 652 -36.91 -24.91 2.33
N PRO A 653 -36.97 -26.20 1.97
CA PRO A 653 -37.23 -26.59 0.59
C PRO A 653 -38.45 -25.86 0.04
N GLY A 654 -38.34 -25.32 -1.16
CA GLY A 654 -39.33 -24.46 -1.79
C GLY A 654 -39.07 -22.96 -1.64
N ASP A 655 -38.21 -22.53 -0.71
CA ASP A 655 -37.83 -21.12 -0.61
C ASP A 655 -37.06 -20.66 -1.86
N ARG A 656 -37.36 -19.43 -2.31
CA ARG A 656 -36.63 -18.80 -3.40
C ARG A 656 -35.46 -18.02 -2.87
N LEU A 657 -34.30 -18.30 -3.42
CA LEU A 657 -33.02 -17.67 -3.06
C LEU A 657 -32.52 -16.84 -4.24
N TYR A 658 -31.81 -15.75 -3.96
CA TYR A 658 -31.18 -14.89 -4.96
C TYR A 658 -29.76 -14.50 -4.58
N ILE A 659 -28.99 -14.04 -5.57
CA ILE A 659 -27.62 -13.54 -5.36
C ILE A 659 -27.64 -12.04 -5.03
N THR A 660 -27.06 -11.65 -3.90
CA THR A 660 -27.07 -10.28 -3.36
C THR A 660 -26.01 -9.36 -4.00
N LEU A 661 -25.34 -9.77 -5.07
CA LEU A 661 -24.33 -8.98 -5.75
C LEU A 661 -24.99 -7.82 -6.51
N GLY A 662 -24.65 -6.58 -6.20
CA GLY A 662 -25.30 -5.38 -6.77
C GLY A 662 -25.21 -5.23 -8.30
N SER A 663 -24.30 -5.98 -8.95
CA SER A 663 -24.19 -6.04 -10.42
C SER A 663 -25.14 -7.06 -11.08
N ILE A 664 -25.88 -7.85 -10.29
CA ILE A 664 -26.76 -8.91 -10.76
C ILE A 664 -28.21 -8.55 -10.41
N ASN A 665 -29.08 -8.56 -11.40
CA ASN A 665 -30.49 -8.35 -11.14
C ASN A 665 -31.04 -9.52 -10.31
N GLN A 666 -31.74 -9.20 -9.23
CA GLN A 666 -32.33 -10.17 -8.32
C GLN A 666 -33.18 -11.21 -9.05
N GLN A 667 -34.05 -10.77 -9.97
CA GLN A 667 -34.95 -11.65 -10.72
C GLN A 667 -34.20 -12.65 -11.61
N ASP A 668 -33.07 -12.23 -12.19
CA ASP A 668 -32.28 -13.08 -13.08
C ASP A 668 -31.47 -14.13 -12.31
N SER A 669 -31.27 -13.95 -11.01
CA SER A 669 -30.55 -14.87 -10.15
C SER A 669 -31.41 -15.82 -9.34
N LEU A 670 -32.74 -15.68 -9.37
CA LEU A 670 -33.64 -16.45 -8.53
C LEU A 670 -33.59 -17.97 -8.81
N ALA A 671 -33.37 -18.73 -7.74
CA ALA A 671 -33.43 -20.21 -7.74
C ALA A 671 -34.25 -20.71 -6.58
N THR A 672 -34.93 -21.83 -6.75
CA THR A 672 -35.74 -22.48 -5.71
C THR A 672 -34.89 -23.53 -4.98
N LEU A 673 -34.79 -23.45 -3.66
CA LEU A 673 -34.10 -24.45 -2.83
C LEU A 673 -34.83 -25.79 -2.91
N VAL A 674 -34.14 -26.86 -3.30
CA VAL A 674 -34.70 -28.21 -3.43
C VAL A 674 -34.42 -29.02 -2.18
N ASP A 675 -33.17 -29.03 -1.74
CA ASP A 675 -32.65 -29.74 -0.55
C ASP A 675 -31.35 -29.09 -0.03
N GLU A 676 -30.68 -29.70 0.92
CA GLU A 676 -29.44 -29.17 1.53
C GLU A 676 -28.27 -28.97 0.55
N LYS A 677 -28.37 -29.56 -0.66
CA LYS A 677 -27.30 -29.50 -1.67
C LYS A 677 -27.67 -28.77 -2.95
N TYR A 678 -28.96 -28.84 -3.33
CA TYR A 678 -29.39 -28.48 -4.66
C TYR A 678 -30.43 -27.36 -4.68
N VAL A 679 -30.32 -26.56 -5.73
CA VAL A 679 -31.34 -25.58 -6.13
C VAL A 679 -31.88 -25.89 -7.55
N LEU A 680 -33.08 -25.44 -7.84
CA LEU A 680 -33.65 -25.45 -9.18
C LEU A 680 -33.54 -24.04 -9.78
N TYR A 681 -32.68 -23.89 -10.79
CA TYR A 681 -32.45 -22.62 -11.48
C TYR A 681 -32.67 -22.80 -12.99
N GLN A 682 -33.55 -21.97 -13.58
CA GLN A 682 -33.93 -22.08 -15.00
C GLN A 682 -34.33 -23.53 -15.40
N ASN A 683 -35.16 -24.16 -14.58
CA ASN A 683 -35.61 -25.55 -14.74
C ASN A 683 -34.49 -26.63 -14.74
N LYS A 684 -33.31 -26.30 -14.25
CA LYS A 684 -32.20 -27.25 -14.09
C LYS A 684 -31.84 -27.38 -12.62
N LYS A 685 -31.76 -28.61 -12.13
CA LYS A 685 -31.25 -28.93 -10.78
C LYS A 685 -29.74 -28.86 -10.81
N MET A 686 -29.12 -28.08 -9.91
CA MET A 686 -27.69 -27.93 -9.76
C MET A 686 -27.33 -27.64 -8.31
N THR A 687 -26.06 -27.77 -7.94
CA THR A 687 -25.62 -27.44 -6.59
C THR A 687 -25.64 -25.92 -6.34
N LEU A 688 -25.72 -25.51 -5.07
CA LEU A 688 -25.68 -24.11 -4.69
C LEU A 688 -24.44 -23.39 -5.26
N ASN A 689 -23.27 -24.04 -5.22
CA ASN A 689 -22.03 -23.44 -5.75
C ASN A 689 -22.07 -23.34 -7.29
N GLU A 690 -22.52 -24.36 -7.99
CA GLU A 690 -22.68 -24.33 -9.46
C GLU A 690 -23.65 -23.22 -9.89
N TRP A 691 -24.78 -23.07 -9.19
CA TRP A 691 -25.70 -21.97 -9.42
C TRP A 691 -25.04 -20.62 -9.17
N GLY A 692 -24.38 -20.45 -8.04
CA GLY A 692 -23.66 -19.21 -7.72
C GLY A 692 -22.60 -18.86 -8.75
N CYS A 693 -21.76 -19.83 -9.15
CA CYS A 693 -20.75 -19.64 -10.18
C CYS A 693 -21.35 -19.31 -11.55
N LYS A 694 -22.47 -19.95 -11.91
CA LYS A 694 -23.16 -19.74 -13.18
C LYS A 694 -23.76 -18.33 -13.27
N VAL A 695 -24.33 -17.82 -12.17
CA VAL A 695 -24.95 -16.50 -12.11
C VAL A 695 -23.90 -15.40 -12.06
N THR A 696 -22.81 -15.61 -11.31
CA THR A 696 -21.75 -14.60 -11.13
C THR A 696 -20.67 -14.61 -12.20
N GLY A 697 -20.56 -15.71 -12.97
CA GLY A 697 -19.43 -15.91 -13.90
C GLY A 697 -18.10 -16.24 -13.20
N TRP A 698 -18.11 -16.49 -11.90
CA TRP A 698 -16.88 -16.76 -11.12
C TRP A 698 -16.49 -18.25 -11.20
N LYS A 699 -15.19 -18.53 -11.08
CA LYS A 699 -14.66 -19.92 -11.04
C LYS A 699 -14.98 -20.66 -9.73
N SER A 700 -15.18 -19.93 -8.64
CA SER A 700 -15.57 -20.44 -7.33
C SER A 700 -16.28 -19.36 -6.52
N ILE A 701 -17.17 -19.77 -5.60
CA ILE A 701 -17.96 -18.85 -4.79
C ILE A 701 -18.11 -19.35 -3.34
N ARG A 702 -18.04 -18.44 -2.38
CA ARG A 702 -18.47 -18.69 -1.00
C ARG A 702 -19.97 -18.42 -0.88
N ILE A 703 -20.76 -19.37 -1.29
CA ILE A 703 -22.19 -19.19 -1.63
C ILE A 703 -23.00 -18.52 -0.52
N TYR A 704 -22.84 -18.92 0.75
CA TYR A 704 -23.62 -18.35 1.87
C TYR A 704 -23.42 -16.85 2.07
N ALA A 705 -22.27 -16.31 1.69
CA ALA A 705 -21.97 -14.88 1.81
C ALA A 705 -22.69 -14.03 0.75
N TRP A 706 -23.28 -14.68 -0.26
CA TRP A 706 -23.82 -13.99 -1.43
C TRP A 706 -25.27 -14.35 -1.72
N ILE A 707 -25.90 -15.20 -0.93
CA ILE A 707 -27.32 -15.58 -1.15
C ILE A 707 -28.18 -15.09 0.00
N ALA A 708 -29.35 -14.58 -0.37
CA ALA A 708 -30.44 -14.23 0.54
C ALA A 708 -31.73 -14.87 0.09
N LYS A 709 -32.70 -14.95 0.99
CA LYS A 709 -34.07 -15.40 0.67
C LYS A 709 -34.83 -14.25 0.00
N GLU A 710 -35.64 -14.56 -1.00
CA GLU A 710 -36.46 -13.56 -1.70
C GLU A 710 -37.30 -12.75 -0.71
N GLY A 711 -37.24 -11.43 -0.84
CA GLY A 711 -37.88 -10.49 0.07
C GLY A 711 -37.09 -10.13 1.32
N GLU A 712 -35.92 -10.71 1.52
CA GLU A 712 -35.01 -10.40 2.62
C GLU A 712 -33.71 -9.84 2.08
N ILE A 713 -33.06 -8.93 2.84
CA ILE A 713 -31.78 -8.33 2.47
C ILE A 713 -30.59 -9.08 3.13
N GLU A 714 -30.90 -9.73 4.25
CA GLU A 714 -29.90 -10.45 5.05
C GLU A 714 -29.45 -11.73 4.35
N THR A 715 -28.13 -11.90 4.22
CA THR A 715 -27.54 -13.09 3.59
C THR A 715 -27.65 -14.31 4.53
N LEU A 716 -27.58 -15.52 3.94
CA LEU A 716 -27.53 -16.71 4.77
C LEU A 716 -26.30 -16.78 5.67
N GLN A 717 -25.21 -16.12 5.32
CA GLN A 717 -24.05 -16.00 6.19
C GLN A 717 -24.35 -15.17 7.45
N GLU A 718 -25.05 -14.07 7.30
CA GLU A 718 -25.47 -13.21 8.40
C GLU A 718 -26.45 -13.97 9.32
N LYS A 719 -27.42 -14.64 8.75
CA LYS A 719 -28.38 -15.51 9.51
C LYS A 719 -27.69 -16.62 10.29
N ARG A 720 -26.66 -17.25 9.71
CA ARG A 720 -25.83 -18.26 10.39
C ARG A 720 -25.10 -17.69 11.61
N LEU A 721 -24.61 -16.45 11.49
CA LEU A 721 -23.92 -15.75 12.57
C LEU A 721 -24.89 -15.35 13.67
N SER A 722 -26.04 -14.75 13.33
CA SER A 722 -27.08 -14.37 14.29
C SER A 722 -27.60 -15.58 15.07
N TYR A 723 -27.86 -16.70 14.37
CA TYR A 723 -28.30 -17.93 15.01
C TYR A 723 -27.30 -18.46 16.06
N VAL A 724 -26.00 -18.45 15.73
CA VAL A 724 -24.94 -18.90 16.65
C VAL A 724 -24.80 -17.94 17.83
N GLN A 725 -24.98 -16.65 17.62
CA GLN A 725 -24.97 -15.67 18.71
C GLN A 725 -26.13 -15.86 19.67
N GLU A 726 -27.36 -15.96 19.20
CA GLU A 726 -28.56 -16.17 20.00
C GLU A 726 -28.49 -17.47 20.82
N HIS A 727 -27.97 -18.56 20.23
CA HIS A 727 -27.88 -19.85 20.92
C HIS A 727 -26.67 -19.98 21.84
N ASN A 728 -25.61 -19.16 21.66
CA ASN A 728 -24.50 -19.06 22.61
C ASN A 728 -24.85 -18.17 23.83
N GLU A 729 -25.78 -17.23 23.69
CA GLU A 729 -26.30 -16.46 24.82
C GLU A 729 -27.24 -17.31 25.68
N ALA A 730 -28.10 -18.15 25.07
CA ALA A 730 -28.98 -19.08 25.78
C ALA A 730 -28.25 -20.21 26.57
N VAL A 731 -26.95 -20.40 26.34
CA VAL A 731 -26.10 -21.35 27.08
C VAL A 731 -25.29 -20.65 28.19
N ARG A 732 -25.34 -19.31 28.26
CA ARG A 732 -24.69 -18.49 29.31
C ARG A 732 -25.62 -18.06 30.42
N GLU A 733 -26.94 -18.20 30.27
CA GLU A 733 -27.95 -18.19 31.34
C GLU A 733 -28.17 -19.62 31.90
#